data_be0eac659ff278140b688c3ea5548706
#
_entry.id   be0eac659ff278140b688c3ea5548706
#
_cell.length_a   1.000
_cell.length_b   1.000
_cell.length_c   1.000
_cell.angle_alpha   90.00
_cell.angle_beta   90.00
_cell.angle_gamma   90.00
#
_symmetry.space_group_name_H-M   'P 1'
#
loop_
_entity.id
_entity.type
_entity.pdbx_description
1 polymer ?
#
loop_
_entity_poly.entity_id
_entity_poly.type
_entity_poly.pdbx_seq_one_letter_code
_entity_poly.pdbx_strand_id
1 'polypeptide(L)'
;MKAIRIALTCLLFAGCAPGAEKEKPALDYSLPASEYKTRLQSSDPSTWKPAALKVATPSEGVAVSEKGVFKSALELNISYLLNSFSVNHMLEPFRIRAGKEFEPDSVKQVGFWDTHLRGSSAGRFLMGAGNTLRWIEHPELERRLNELIDGIEDCREPNGYILPYRPDSARSEEPNYARAWLTHGLIDAAIAGNPKAYGLLRGHANWFNRWDEMLPKLLHWDYNSHQGHIASTRTYLSPVGMPEDLQVAEKYYVCDWWMDELAAGRDEAVWQYPLQDPHSYLITSFEAYLDHYLATGDKTYLDAMLGAWQLIHDKWEHPGGSIAICEGKWSADEHGNRSRGKDDHAHPPHSYYLTSYGHTGETCGSVFWIKFNQRFHRLFPNQEKYVAEIEKSIYNVILANQKDNGYIRYHARMQGKKENPRRAENTCCEGQGTRLLGSLPEYIYSIASDGLYVNLYEPSTISWKVKEQPVSLTLDGSFPFSPQVGMTLGMQFPVKMNLRVRIPSWAAQKVEISVNGKKYATGKPGSYAELSRKWADGDRVDFTLPLKPRVTRYTGVDTVAGYERYAVEYGPILLASVGGDKAPHEIEASNLEKQLVHDDSGHLHFSIEGDTLHTFVPYWLISNQVFSVFPLVRDGVK
;
A
#
# COMPACT_ATOMS: atom_id res chain seq x y z
N MET A 1 -17.12 17.67 29.75
CA MET A 1 -17.57 18.79 28.90
C MET A 1 -17.73 18.25 27.49
N LYS A 2 -18.91 18.39 26.92
CA LYS A 2 -19.22 17.80 25.60
C LYS A 2 -18.49 18.58 24.51
N ALA A 3 -17.50 17.97 23.89
CA ALA A 3 -16.93 18.49 22.68
C ALA A 3 -17.99 18.48 21.57
N ILE A 4 -18.14 19.58 20.89
CA ILE A 4 -19.06 19.76 19.77
C ILE A 4 -18.54 18.87 18.62
N ARG A 5 -19.23 17.76 18.40
CA ARG A 5 -19.07 16.96 17.20
C ARG A 5 -19.76 17.70 16.06
N ILE A 6 -18.99 18.35 15.22
CA ILE A 6 -19.51 18.91 13.98
C ILE A 6 -19.56 17.77 12.98
N ALA A 7 -20.79 17.41 12.63
CA ALA A 7 -21.03 16.48 11.53
C ALA A 7 -20.43 17.04 10.24
N LEU A 8 -19.51 16.30 9.62
CA LEU A 8 -18.96 16.60 8.31
C LEU A 8 -19.99 16.27 7.22
N THR A 9 -21.07 17.04 7.21
CA THR A 9 -22.01 17.06 6.09
C THR A 9 -21.96 18.48 5.54
N CYS A 10 -21.54 18.63 4.30
CA CYS A 10 -21.43 19.90 3.55
C CYS A 10 -20.20 20.77 3.89
N LEU A 11 -19.07 20.46 3.29
CA LEU A 11 -18.07 21.46 2.97
C LEU A 11 -18.15 21.80 1.48
N LEU A 12 -19.16 22.58 1.17
CA LEU A 12 -19.14 23.49 0.01
C LEU A 12 -18.92 24.89 0.60
N PHE A 13 -17.75 25.43 0.35
CA PHE A 13 -17.39 26.84 0.40
C PHE A 13 -18.24 27.77 1.28
N ALA A 14 -17.83 27.90 2.54
CA ALA A 14 -18.11 29.10 3.31
C ALA A 14 -16.80 29.48 4.01
N GLY A 15 -16.34 30.69 3.76
CA GLY A 15 -15.11 31.22 4.33
C GLY A 15 -15.12 31.13 5.85
N CYS A 16 -14.15 30.42 6.40
CA CYS A 16 -13.91 30.39 7.85
C CYS A 16 -13.28 31.69 8.28
N ALA A 17 -13.95 32.41 9.16
CA ALA A 17 -13.30 33.40 10.02
C ALA A 17 -12.24 32.69 10.89
N PRO A 18 -11.11 33.32 11.21
CA PRO A 18 -10.09 32.70 12.05
C PRO A 18 -10.67 32.48 13.46
N GLY A 19 -11.00 31.23 13.76
CA GLY A 19 -11.31 30.80 15.12
C GLY A 19 -10.04 30.92 15.97
N ALA A 20 -10.18 31.39 17.19
CA ALA A 20 -9.09 31.48 18.15
C ALA A 20 -8.35 30.14 18.22
N GLU A 21 -7.08 30.13 17.88
CA GLU A 21 -6.20 28.98 18.07
C GLU A 21 -6.25 28.56 19.54
N LYS A 22 -6.75 27.35 19.78
CA LYS A 22 -6.57 26.73 21.09
C LYS A 22 -5.06 26.49 21.24
N GLU A 23 -4.47 27.07 22.29
CA GLU A 23 -3.10 26.75 22.65
C GLU A 23 -2.92 25.23 22.67
N LYS A 24 -1.98 24.75 21.85
CA LYS A 24 -1.63 23.33 21.80
C LYS A 24 -1.01 22.94 23.13
N PRO A 25 -1.41 21.83 23.75
CA PRO A 25 -0.65 21.33 24.87
C PRO A 25 0.78 21.03 24.37
N ALA A 26 1.75 21.64 25.01
CA ALA A 26 3.15 21.31 24.78
C ALA A 26 3.37 19.87 25.21
N LEU A 27 3.70 18.99 24.26
CA LEU A 27 4.03 17.60 24.55
C LEU A 27 5.49 17.54 25.06
N ASP A 28 5.64 17.03 26.24
CA ASP A 28 6.96 16.75 26.80
C ASP A 28 7.39 15.34 26.39
N TYR A 29 8.19 15.24 25.34
CA TYR A 29 8.70 13.98 24.82
C TYR A 29 9.70 13.26 25.75
N SER A 30 10.06 13.88 26.87
CA SER A 30 10.85 13.24 27.93
C SER A 30 10.03 12.35 28.84
N LEU A 31 8.68 12.45 28.78
CA LEU A 31 7.79 11.66 29.61
C LEU A 31 7.82 10.17 29.23
N PRO A 32 7.64 9.28 30.20
CA PRO A 32 7.47 7.85 29.94
C PRO A 32 6.29 7.60 29.01
N ALA A 33 6.42 6.61 28.14
CA ALA A 33 5.39 6.23 27.19
C ALA A 33 4.00 6.04 27.81
N SER A 34 3.94 5.56 29.05
CA SER A 34 2.69 5.39 29.81
C SER A 34 1.91 6.68 30.04
N GLU A 35 2.59 7.83 30.05
CA GLU A 35 1.94 9.13 30.27
C GLU A 35 1.32 9.71 29.01
N TYR A 36 1.67 9.19 27.82
CA TYR A 36 1.05 9.58 26.56
C TYR A 36 -0.23 8.79 26.27
N LYS A 37 -0.52 7.74 27.03
CA LYS A 37 -1.70 6.92 26.85
C LYS A 37 -2.88 7.47 27.63
N THR A 38 -3.91 7.86 26.92
CA THR A 38 -5.18 8.25 27.52
C THR A 38 -6.21 7.13 27.48
N ARG A 39 -6.09 6.21 26.51
CA ARG A 39 -6.96 5.03 26.36
C ARG A 39 -6.24 3.77 26.80
N LEU A 40 -6.49 3.36 28.02
CA LEU A 40 -5.98 2.08 28.56
C LEU A 40 -7.11 1.07 28.78
N GLN A 41 -8.36 1.49 28.69
CA GLN A 41 -9.51 0.63 28.91
C GLN A 41 -9.98 0.04 27.58
N SER A 42 -10.14 -1.26 27.57
CA SER A 42 -10.75 -1.96 26.44
C SER A 42 -12.24 -1.60 26.34
N SER A 43 -12.72 -1.42 25.13
CA SER A 43 -14.14 -1.17 24.87
C SER A 43 -14.97 -2.43 25.15
N ASP A 44 -16.26 -2.23 25.50
CA ASP A 44 -17.19 -3.32 25.72
C ASP A 44 -17.65 -3.91 24.36
N PRO A 45 -17.36 -5.18 24.06
CA PRO A 45 -17.80 -5.83 22.83
C PRO A 45 -19.30 -5.77 22.57
N SER A 46 -20.12 -5.68 23.61
CA SER A 46 -21.57 -5.56 23.47
C SER A 46 -22.02 -4.24 22.83
N THR A 47 -21.14 -3.24 22.83
CA THR A 47 -21.41 -1.92 22.23
C THR A 47 -20.99 -1.82 20.77
N TRP A 48 -20.23 -2.78 20.27
CA TRP A 48 -19.66 -2.73 18.92
C TRP A 48 -20.75 -2.86 17.85
N LYS A 49 -20.63 -2.01 16.84
CA LYS A 49 -21.52 -1.99 15.68
C LYS A 49 -20.66 -1.97 14.41
N PRO A 50 -20.23 -3.14 13.92
CA PRO A 50 -19.37 -3.22 12.76
C PRO A 50 -19.87 -2.37 11.60
N ALA A 51 -18.97 -1.64 10.97
CA ALA A 51 -19.31 -0.81 9.83
C ALA A 51 -19.63 -1.69 8.61
N ALA A 52 -20.73 -1.35 7.92
CA ALA A 52 -21.12 -2.08 6.72
C ALA A 52 -20.22 -1.69 5.54
N LEU A 53 -19.48 -2.65 5.02
CA LEU A 53 -18.76 -2.51 3.77
C LEU A 53 -19.74 -2.43 2.60
N LYS A 54 -19.47 -1.54 1.66
CA LYS A 54 -20.32 -1.34 0.47
C LYS A 54 -19.92 -2.25 -0.67
N VAL A 55 -18.64 -2.62 -0.73
CA VAL A 55 -18.10 -3.55 -1.72
C VAL A 55 -17.11 -4.51 -1.05
N ALA A 56 -16.98 -5.69 -1.65
CA ALA A 56 -15.98 -6.68 -1.30
C ALA A 56 -14.83 -6.65 -2.32
N THR A 57 -13.62 -6.88 -1.83
CA THR A 57 -12.46 -7.17 -2.66
C THR A 57 -12.54 -8.63 -3.11
N PRO A 58 -12.30 -8.97 -4.39
CA PRO A 58 -12.22 -10.36 -4.83
C PRO A 58 -11.12 -11.10 -4.04
N SER A 59 -11.45 -12.29 -3.55
CA SER A 59 -10.48 -13.22 -2.94
C SER A 59 -9.95 -14.24 -3.94
N GLU A 60 -10.69 -14.48 -5.00
CA GLU A 60 -10.43 -15.45 -6.07
C GLU A 60 -11.17 -15.04 -7.35
N GLY A 61 -11.04 -15.82 -8.41
CA GLY A 61 -11.85 -15.68 -9.62
C GLY A 61 -11.40 -14.56 -10.56
N VAL A 62 -10.23 -13.96 -10.34
CA VAL A 62 -9.63 -12.99 -11.26
C VAL A 62 -8.41 -13.62 -11.92
N ALA A 63 -8.43 -13.70 -13.25
CA ALA A 63 -7.31 -14.15 -14.08
C ALA A 63 -6.78 -12.98 -14.90
N VAL A 64 -5.51 -12.61 -14.69
CA VAL A 64 -4.84 -11.53 -15.44
C VAL A 64 -4.26 -12.06 -16.75
N SER A 65 -4.25 -11.20 -17.77
CA SER A 65 -3.78 -11.51 -19.12
C SER A 65 -2.31 -11.10 -19.31
N GLU A 66 -1.60 -11.80 -20.19
CA GLU A 66 -0.25 -11.44 -20.63
C GLU A 66 -0.17 -10.15 -21.44
N LYS A 67 -1.30 -9.60 -21.86
CA LYS A 67 -1.37 -8.32 -22.57
C LYS A 67 -1.17 -7.10 -21.68
N GLY A 68 -1.27 -7.28 -20.36
CA GLY A 68 -1.05 -6.26 -19.36
C GLY A 68 0.30 -6.41 -18.66
N VAL A 69 0.48 -5.66 -17.57
CA VAL A 69 1.74 -5.66 -16.80
C VAL A 69 1.66 -6.51 -15.52
N PHE A 70 0.46 -6.82 -15.03
CA PHE A 70 0.31 -7.54 -13.75
C PHE A 70 0.72 -9.00 -13.84
N LYS A 71 0.48 -9.65 -14.98
CA LYS A 71 0.86 -11.06 -15.16
C LYS A 71 2.38 -11.23 -15.02
N SER A 72 3.15 -10.42 -15.74
CA SER A 72 4.60 -10.44 -15.66
C SER A 72 5.11 -10.11 -14.25
N ALA A 73 4.49 -9.12 -13.58
CA ALA A 73 4.84 -8.77 -12.21
C ALA A 73 4.62 -9.93 -11.22
N LEU A 74 3.52 -10.67 -11.37
CA LEU A 74 3.24 -11.87 -10.56
C LEU A 74 4.27 -12.99 -10.81
N GLU A 75 4.65 -13.23 -12.05
CA GLU A 75 5.65 -14.25 -12.41
C GLU A 75 7.04 -13.90 -11.87
N LEU A 76 7.43 -12.64 -11.95
CA LEU A 76 8.65 -12.15 -11.32
C LEU A 76 8.58 -12.27 -9.79
N ASN A 77 7.42 -12.06 -9.18
CA ASN A 77 7.22 -12.26 -7.74
C ASN A 77 7.39 -13.73 -7.34
N ILE A 78 6.88 -14.67 -8.13
CA ILE A 78 7.10 -16.10 -7.92
C ILE A 78 8.60 -16.42 -7.99
N SER A 79 9.29 -15.91 -9.00
CA SER A 79 10.74 -16.07 -9.14
C SER A 79 11.49 -15.54 -7.90
N TYR A 80 11.11 -14.36 -7.41
CA TYR A 80 11.68 -13.79 -6.18
C TYR A 80 11.48 -14.71 -4.98
N LEU A 81 10.24 -15.17 -4.75
CA LEU A 81 9.90 -16.02 -3.61
C LEU A 81 10.67 -17.35 -3.63
N LEU A 82 10.80 -17.98 -4.81
CA LEU A 82 11.50 -19.24 -4.96
C LEU A 82 13.02 -19.12 -4.82
N ASN A 83 13.60 -17.99 -5.24
CA ASN A 83 15.05 -17.80 -5.24
C ASN A 83 15.59 -17.12 -3.97
N SER A 84 14.73 -16.38 -3.23
CA SER A 84 15.18 -15.59 -2.09
C SER A 84 14.84 -16.23 -0.74
N PHE A 85 14.01 -17.27 -0.69
CA PHE A 85 13.58 -17.91 0.55
C PHE A 85 13.83 -19.41 0.53
N SER A 86 14.50 -19.90 1.58
CA SER A 86 14.66 -21.32 1.84
C SER A 86 13.77 -21.71 3.03
N VAL A 87 13.02 -22.81 2.90
CA VAL A 87 12.16 -23.32 3.97
C VAL A 87 12.99 -23.68 5.20
N ASN A 88 14.15 -24.33 5.03
CA ASN A 88 15.02 -24.72 6.12
C ASN A 88 15.53 -23.50 6.90
N HIS A 89 15.98 -22.47 6.18
CA HIS A 89 16.44 -21.23 6.82
C HIS A 89 15.32 -20.52 7.59
N MET A 90 14.12 -20.44 7.00
CA MET A 90 12.97 -19.83 7.67
C MET A 90 12.53 -20.60 8.91
N LEU A 91 12.68 -21.93 8.94
CA LEU A 91 12.35 -22.79 10.08
C LEU A 91 13.45 -22.86 11.15
N GLU A 92 14.67 -22.53 10.82
CA GLU A 92 15.80 -22.61 11.75
C GLU A 92 15.51 -21.97 13.12
N PRO A 93 15.07 -20.69 13.23
CA PRO A 93 14.84 -20.06 14.51
C PRO A 93 13.69 -20.70 15.31
N PHE A 94 12.70 -21.29 14.65
CA PHE A 94 11.62 -22.03 15.29
C PHE A 94 12.11 -23.35 15.86
N ARG A 95 12.92 -24.09 15.10
CA ARG A 95 13.52 -25.36 15.52
C ARG A 95 14.48 -25.15 16.69
N ILE A 96 15.34 -24.13 16.65
CA ILE A 96 16.23 -23.76 17.76
C ILE A 96 15.42 -23.51 19.04
N ARG A 97 14.35 -22.71 18.97
CA ARG A 97 13.50 -22.42 20.13
C ARG A 97 12.82 -23.68 20.65
N ALA A 98 12.39 -24.59 19.78
CA ALA A 98 11.74 -25.85 20.13
C ALA A 98 12.72 -26.95 20.58
N GLY A 99 14.03 -26.71 20.56
CA GLY A 99 15.05 -27.70 20.89
C GLY A 99 15.13 -28.86 19.89
N LYS A 100 14.77 -28.61 18.62
CA LYS A 100 14.81 -29.59 17.54
C LYS A 100 16.09 -29.49 16.74
N GLU A 101 16.50 -30.61 16.16
CA GLU A 101 17.62 -30.67 15.24
C GLU A 101 17.25 -29.95 13.93
N PHE A 102 18.23 -29.32 13.31
CA PHE A 102 18.10 -28.72 11.99
C PHE A 102 19.44 -28.85 11.25
N GLU A 103 19.36 -28.99 9.94
CA GLU A 103 20.52 -28.88 9.06
C GLU A 103 20.65 -27.45 8.59
N PRO A 104 21.80 -26.79 8.82
CA PRO A 104 22.05 -25.46 8.30
C PRO A 104 21.97 -25.48 6.78
N ASP A 105 21.26 -24.52 6.21
CA ASP A 105 21.18 -24.38 4.75
C ASP A 105 22.53 -23.91 4.21
N SER A 106 22.99 -24.52 3.11
CA SER A 106 24.20 -24.09 2.41
C SER A 106 24.02 -22.71 1.73
N VAL A 107 22.78 -22.32 1.49
CA VAL A 107 22.42 -21.00 0.93
C VAL A 107 22.18 -20.05 2.10
N LYS A 108 23.20 -19.27 2.44
CA LYS A 108 23.00 -18.15 3.38
C LYS A 108 22.07 -17.14 2.71
N GLN A 109 20.84 -17.07 3.21
CA GLN A 109 20.01 -15.91 2.93
C GLN A 109 20.72 -14.67 3.48
N VAL A 110 21.07 -13.77 2.59
CA VAL A 110 21.73 -12.52 2.95
C VAL A 110 20.64 -11.57 3.46
N GLY A 111 20.45 -11.52 4.77
CA GLY A 111 19.49 -10.59 5.36
C GLY A 111 19.88 -10.25 6.79
N PHE A 112 20.31 -9.02 7.00
CA PHE A 112 20.56 -8.42 8.31
C PHE A 112 19.35 -8.58 9.26
N TRP A 113 18.14 -8.59 8.71
CA TRP A 113 16.89 -8.65 9.48
C TRP A 113 16.61 -9.99 10.14
N ASP A 114 17.02 -11.10 9.54
CA ASP A 114 16.78 -12.42 10.14
C ASP A 114 17.64 -12.69 11.37
N THR A 115 18.74 -11.96 11.55
CA THR A 115 19.54 -12.04 12.77
C THR A 115 18.92 -11.29 13.95
N HIS A 116 18.22 -10.20 13.69
CA HIS A 116 17.56 -9.37 14.71
C HIS A 116 16.08 -9.70 14.88
N LEU A 117 15.37 -9.91 13.76
CA LEU A 117 13.93 -10.16 13.74
C LEU A 117 13.66 -11.62 13.36
N ARG A 118 14.06 -12.53 14.25
CA ARG A 118 13.96 -13.98 14.04
C ARG A 118 12.55 -14.39 13.63
N GLY A 119 12.46 -15.21 12.57
CA GLY A 119 11.20 -15.73 12.06
C GLY A 119 10.34 -14.72 11.28
N SER A 120 10.78 -13.48 11.10
CA SER A 120 10.06 -12.52 10.27
C SER A 120 10.06 -12.90 8.78
N SER A 121 11.09 -13.59 8.30
CA SER A 121 11.17 -14.13 6.93
C SER A 121 10.06 -15.14 6.64
N ALA A 122 9.69 -15.98 7.61
CA ALA A 122 8.57 -16.90 7.46
C ALA A 122 7.26 -16.15 7.17
N GLY A 123 6.95 -15.12 7.96
CA GLY A 123 5.76 -14.29 7.73
C GLY A 123 5.80 -13.58 6.38
N ARG A 124 6.94 -13.02 5.98
CA ARG A 124 7.13 -12.36 4.68
C ARG A 124 6.91 -13.31 3.51
N PHE A 125 7.50 -14.50 3.56
CA PHE A 125 7.29 -15.52 2.54
C PHE A 125 5.81 -15.94 2.46
N LEU A 126 5.18 -16.23 3.60
CA LEU A 126 3.77 -16.66 3.64
C LEU A 126 2.83 -15.57 3.09
N MET A 127 3.10 -14.28 3.37
CA MET A 127 2.33 -13.18 2.79
C MET A 127 2.45 -13.14 1.27
N GLY A 128 3.67 -13.22 0.75
CA GLY A 128 3.92 -13.19 -0.69
C GLY A 128 3.35 -14.41 -1.40
N ALA A 129 3.65 -15.60 -0.90
CA ALA A 129 3.20 -16.87 -1.48
C ALA A 129 1.67 -17.01 -1.39
N GLY A 130 1.08 -16.75 -0.22
CA GLY A 130 -0.36 -16.84 -0.01
C GLY A 130 -1.14 -15.91 -0.94
N ASN A 131 -0.74 -14.64 -1.04
CA ASN A 131 -1.39 -13.71 -1.96
C ASN A 131 -1.24 -14.13 -3.44
N THR A 132 -0.08 -14.65 -3.84
CA THR A 132 0.16 -15.07 -5.23
C THR A 132 -0.65 -16.31 -5.61
N LEU A 133 -0.70 -17.31 -4.74
CA LEU A 133 -1.40 -18.59 -4.99
C LEU A 133 -2.92 -18.46 -5.09
N ARG A 134 -3.49 -17.34 -4.68
CA ARG A 134 -4.92 -17.03 -4.90
C ARG A 134 -5.26 -16.87 -6.39
N TRP A 135 -4.27 -16.55 -7.23
CA TRP A 135 -4.48 -16.17 -8.62
C TRP A 135 -3.74 -17.04 -9.64
N ILE A 136 -2.64 -17.65 -9.21
CA ILE A 136 -1.79 -18.47 -10.08
C ILE A 136 -1.50 -19.79 -9.39
N GLU A 137 -1.84 -20.89 -10.03
CA GLU A 137 -1.45 -22.22 -9.60
C GLU A 137 0.06 -22.39 -9.81
N HIS A 138 0.79 -22.67 -8.74
CA HIS A 138 2.22 -22.95 -8.81
C HIS A 138 2.64 -24.03 -7.80
N PRO A 139 2.75 -25.30 -8.23
CA PRO A 139 2.92 -26.44 -7.31
C PRO A 139 4.14 -26.34 -6.38
N GLU A 140 5.26 -25.83 -6.86
CA GLU A 140 6.47 -25.69 -6.03
C GLU A 140 6.31 -24.60 -4.96
N LEU A 141 5.66 -23.47 -5.29
CA LEU A 141 5.39 -22.41 -4.34
C LEU A 141 4.41 -22.89 -3.25
N GLU A 142 3.37 -23.58 -3.66
CA GLU A 142 2.38 -24.21 -2.76
C GLU A 142 3.04 -25.25 -1.85
N ARG A 143 3.89 -26.12 -2.40
CA ARG A 143 4.66 -27.11 -1.62
C ARG A 143 5.48 -26.43 -0.53
N ARG A 144 6.24 -25.37 -0.86
CA ARG A 144 7.06 -24.64 0.12
C ARG A 144 6.23 -23.92 1.17
N LEU A 145 5.11 -23.35 0.80
CA LEU A 145 4.16 -22.72 1.74
C LEU A 145 3.66 -23.76 2.75
N ASN A 146 3.21 -24.91 2.28
CA ASN A 146 2.69 -25.99 3.13
C ASN A 146 3.79 -26.57 4.03
N GLU A 147 4.98 -26.83 3.50
CA GLU A 147 6.14 -27.33 4.26
C GLU A 147 6.56 -26.35 5.37
N LEU A 148 6.54 -25.05 5.10
CA LEU A 148 6.83 -24.03 6.11
C LEU A 148 5.80 -24.04 7.24
N ILE A 149 4.51 -24.11 6.92
CA ILE A 149 3.44 -24.17 7.91
C ILE A 149 3.51 -25.46 8.73
N ASP A 150 3.76 -26.61 8.10
CA ASP A 150 3.95 -27.87 8.78
C ASP A 150 5.14 -27.82 9.75
N GLY A 151 6.23 -27.20 9.35
CA GLY A 151 7.39 -27.02 10.20
C GLY A 151 7.16 -26.08 11.39
N ILE A 152 6.37 -25.02 11.21
CA ILE A 152 5.95 -24.14 12.31
C ILE A 152 5.03 -24.89 13.28
N GLU A 153 4.07 -25.66 12.75
CA GLU A 153 3.19 -26.49 13.56
C GLU A 153 3.96 -27.52 14.38
N ASP A 154 4.94 -28.18 13.78
CA ASP A 154 5.82 -29.14 14.46
C ASP A 154 6.62 -28.49 15.61
N CYS A 155 6.94 -27.19 15.48
CA CYS A 155 7.61 -26.42 16.53
C CYS A 155 6.65 -25.77 17.55
N ARG A 156 5.35 -25.92 17.41
CA ARG A 156 4.33 -25.33 18.29
C ARG A 156 4.39 -25.94 19.69
N GLU A 157 4.26 -25.12 20.72
CA GLU A 157 4.08 -25.61 22.08
C GLU A 157 2.63 -26.10 22.32
N PRO A 158 2.41 -27.01 23.26
CA PRO A 158 1.07 -27.52 23.57
C PRO A 158 0.05 -26.43 23.95
N ASN A 159 0.55 -25.30 24.51
CA ASN A 159 -0.28 -24.14 24.88
C ASN A 159 -0.67 -23.24 23.69
N GLY A 160 -0.18 -23.52 22.48
CA GLY A 160 -0.44 -22.75 21.27
C GLY A 160 0.63 -21.75 20.86
N TYR A 161 1.71 -21.60 21.64
CA TYR A 161 2.79 -20.68 21.30
C TYR A 161 3.59 -21.14 20.07
N ILE A 162 3.84 -20.22 19.12
CA ILE A 162 4.52 -20.53 17.85
C ILE A 162 5.69 -19.62 17.51
N LEU A 163 5.93 -18.50 18.23
CA LEU A 163 7.01 -17.59 17.86
C LEU A 163 8.40 -18.20 18.10
N PRO A 164 9.42 -17.79 17.32
CA PRO A 164 10.80 -18.27 17.49
C PRO A 164 11.56 -17.53 18.60
N TYR A 165 10.87 -16.99 19.56
CA TYR A 165 11.40 -16.32 20.74
C TYR A 165 11.01 -17.07 22.00
N ARG A 166 11.70 -16.81 23.09
CA ARG A 166 11.27 -17.35 24.38
C ARG A 166 9.90 -16.77 24.78
N PRO A 167 8.99 -17.57 25.32
CA PRO A 167 7.65 -17.10 25.70
C PRO A 167 7.65 -15.89 26.66
N ASP A 168 8.63 -15.81 27.56
CA ASP A 168 8.76 -14.71 28.53
C ASP A 168 9.13 -13.34 27.88
N SER A 169 9.63 -13.35 26.64
CA SER A 169 9.96 -12.15 25.87
C SER A 169 8.92 -11.78 24.79
N ALA A 170 7.84 -12.56 24.66
CA ALA A 170 6.91 -12.47 23.52
C ALA A 170 6.20 -11.11 23.35
N ARG A 171 6.20 -10.29 24.38
CA ARG A 171 5.58 -8.95 24.35
C ARG A 171 6.58 -7.79 24.23
N SER A 172 7.85 -8.09 24.15
CA SER A 172 8.87 -7.10 23.81
C SER A 172 8.78 -6.74 22.32
N GLU A 173 9.53 -5.75 21.92
CA GLU A 173 9.50 -5.13 20.61
C GLU A 173 9.67 -6.12 19.45
N GLU A 174 10.80 -6.81 19.39
CA GLU A 174 11.12 -7.71 18.27
C GLU A 174 10.12 -8.87 18.11
N PRO A 175 9.72 -9.59 19.18
CA PRO A 175 8.69 -10.61 19.08
C PRO A 175 7.33 -10.08 18.62
N ASN A 176 6.92 -8.86 19.01
CA ASN A 176 5.69 -8.26 18.52
C ASN A 176 5.75 -7.92 17.03
N TYR A 177 6.91 -7.46 16.57
CA TYR A 177 7.14 -7.24 15.17
C TYR A 177 7.06 -8.56 14.37
N ALA A 178 7.77 -9.58 14.80
CA ALA A 178 7.72 -10.91 14.19
C ALA A 178 6.30 -11.50 14.22
N ARG A 179 5.55 -11.28 15.32
CA ARG A 179 4.15 -11.70 15.46
C ARG A 179 3.26 -11.04 14.40
N ALA A 180 3.45 -9.75 14.14
CA ALA A 180 2.67 -9.07 13.11
C ALA A 180 2.89 -9.67 11.73
N TRP A 181 4.14 -9.93 11.35
CA TRP A 181 4.47 -10.58 10.09
C TRP A 181 3.88 -11.99 9.99
N LEU A 182 4.08 -12.79 11.02
CA LEU A 182 3.58 -14.17 11.03
C LEU A 182 2.05 -14.23 11.00
N THR A 183 1.37 -13.33 11.74
CA THR A 183 -0.10 -13.21 11.69
C THR A 183 -0.61 -12.95 10.28
N HIS A 184 -0.01 -12.00 9.58
CA HIS A 184 -0.36 -11.71 8.18
C HIS A 184 -0.12 -12.92 7.30
N GLY A 185 1.07 -13.52 7.40
CA GLY A 185 1.42 -14.67 6.61
C GLY A 185 0.47 -15.85 6.81
N LEU A 186 0.07 -16.14 8.03
CA LEU A 186 -0.89 -17.21 8.33
C LEU A 186 -2.30 -16.90 7.77
N ILE A 187 -2.75 -15.65 7.85
CA ILE A 187 -4.03 -15.25 7.24
C ILE A 187 -3.99 -15.41 5.72
N ASP A 188 -2.94 -14.91 5.07
CA ASP A 188 -2.81 -14.98 3.61
C ASP A 188 -2.65 -16.43 3.13
N ALA A 189 -1.92 -17.28 3.86
CA ALA A 189 -1.80 -18.70 3.58
C ALA A 189 -3.13 -19.46 3.74
N ALA A 190 -3.93 -19.09 4.75
CA ALA A 190 -5.25 -19.68 4.95
C ALA A 190 -6.22 -19.30 3.82
N ILE A 191 -6.19 -18.05 3.38
CA ILE A 191 -6.98 -17.57 2.23
C ILE A 191 -6.56 -18.31 0.95
N ALA A 192 -5.28 -18.64 0.80
CA ALA A 192 -4.77 -19.46 -0.30
C ALA A 192 -5.12 -20.96 -0.21
N GLY A 193 -5.83 -21.36 0.85
CA GLY A 193 -6.36 -22.72 1.01
C GLY A 193 -5.60 -23.62 1.99
N ASN A 194 -4.58 -23.13 2.71
CA ASN A 194 -3.92 -23.96 3.72
C ASN A 194 -4.81 -24.18 4.95
N PRO A 195 -5.20 -25.43 5.30
CA PRO A 195 -6.19 -25.71 6.34
C PRO A 195 -5.66 -25.54 7.77
N LYS A 196 -4.34 -25.51 7.97
CA LYS A 196 -3.71 -25.44 9.30
C LYS A 196 -3.47 -24.00 9.77
N ALA A 197 -3.33 -23.08 8.82
CA ALA A 197 -2.87 -21.71 9.11
C ALA A 197 -3.79 -20.96 10.08
N TYR A 198 -5.12 -21.04 9.93
CA TYR A 198 -6.05 -20.42 10.89
C TYR A 198 -6.01 -21.12 12.27
N GLY A 199 -5.74 -22.41 12.32
CA GLY A 199 -5.58 -23.15 13.58
C GLY A 199 -4.36 -22.64 14.36
N LEU A 200 -3.22 -22.46 13.70
CA LEU A 200 -2.01 -21.89 14.29
C LEU A 200 -2.23 -20.45 14.77
N LEU A 201 -2.88 -19.62 13.94
CA LEU A 201 -3.21 -18.25 14.29
C LEU A 201 -4.07 -18.19 15.54
N ARG A 202 -5.17 -18.97 15.60
CA ARG A 202 -6.07 -18.98 16.76
C ARG A 202 -5.38 -19.52 18.03
N GLY A 203 -4.61 -20.59 17.90
CA GLY A 203 -3.86 -21.15 19.02
C GLY A 203 -2.90 -20.14 19.63
N HIS A 204 -2.15 -19.44 18.77
CA HIS A 204 -1.22 -18.42 19.22
C HIS A 204 -1.91 -17.20 19.83
N ALA A 205 -3.01 -16.71 19.24
CA ALA A 205 -3.76 -15.60 19.77
C ALA A 205 -4.37 -15.95 21.15
N ASN A 206 -4.89 -17.15 21.33
CA ASN A 206 -5.35 -17.64 22.64
C ASN A 206 -4.24 -17.64 23.69
N TRP A 207 -3.05 -18.01 23.30
CA TRP A 207 -1.88 -17.94 24.18
C TRP A 207 -1.54 -16.49 24.51
N PHE A 208 -1.45 -15.62 23.48
CA PHE A 208 -1.04 -14.23 23.62
C PHE A 208 -2.01 -13.42 24.49
N ASN A 209 -3.32 -13.63 24.33
CA ASN A 209 -4.35 -12.90 25.06
C ASN A 209 -4.34 -13.15 26.58
N ARG A 210 -3.84 -14.31 27.02
CA ARG A 210 -3.70 -14.62 28.46
C ARG A 210 -2.60 -13.83 29.16
N TRP A 211 -1.70 -13.21 28.41
CA TRP A 211 -0.59 -12.42 28.95
C TRP A 211 -0.92 -10.94 29.12
N ASP A 212 -2.20 -10.64 29.21
CA ASP A 212 -2.74 -9.29 29.25
C ASP A 212 -2.15 -8.42 30.37
N GLU A 213 -1.91 -8.99 31.55
CA GLU A 213 -1.34 -8.30 32.71
C GLU A 213 0.09 -7.77 32.47
N MET A 214 0.80 -8.33 31.53
CA MET A 214 2.18 -7.93 31.22
C MET A 214 2.25 -6.79 30.20
N LEU A 215 1.21 -6.53 29.43
CA LEU A 215 1.19 -5.51 28.37
C LEU A 215 1.62 -4.11 28.86
N PRO A 216 1.07 -3.58 29.97
CA PRO A 216 1.44 -2.24 30.43
C PRO A 216 2.89 -2.12 30.85
N LYS A 217 3.53 -3.21 31.24
CA LYS A 217 4.92 -3.26 31.72
C LYS A 217 5.94 -3.33 30.59
N LEU A 218 5.54 -3.81 29.42
CA LEU A 218 6.40 -4.08 28.28
C LEU A 218 6.24 -3.07 27.14
N LEU A 219 5.26 -2.19 27.25
CA LEU A 219 5.05 -1.15 26.24
C LEU A 219 6.11 -0.05 26.41
N HIS A 220 7.20 -0.21 25.69
CA HIS A 220 8.03 0.90 25.32
C HIS A 220 7.41 1.54 24.07
N TRP A 221 7.44 2.86 24.00
CA TRP A 221 7.07 3.61 22.81
C TRP A 221 8.18 3.51 21.77
N ASP A 222 8.58 2.31 21.48
CA ASP A 222 9.45 1.99 20.40
C ASP A 222 8.57 1.64 19.20
N TYR A 223 8.94 2.08 18.01
CA TYR A 223 8.12 1.94 16.82
C TYR A 223 7.75 0.48 16.50
N ASN A 224 8.56 -0.48 16.92
CA ASN A 224 8.27 -1.90 16.70
C ASN A 224 7.18 -2.45 17.62
N SER A 225 6.97 -1.89 18.80
CA SER A 225 5.89 -2.31 19.71
C SER A 225 4.50 -1.98 19.16
N HIS A 226 4.39 -1.01 18.23
CA HIS A 226 3.14 -0.69 17.54
C HIS A 226 2.59 -1.86 16.73
N GLN A 227 3.45 -2.73 16.24
CA GLN A 227 3.01 -3.87 15.44
C GLN A 227 2.11 -4.83 16.23
N GLY A 228 2.12 -4.72 17.56
CA GLY A 228 1.26 -5.51 18.43
C GLY A 228 -0.23 -5.33 18.18
N HIS A 229 -0.70 -4.09 17.97
CA HIS A 229 -2.10 -3.82 17.67
C HIS A 229 -2.51 -4.31 16.27
N ILE A 230 -1.62 -4.24 15.30
CA ILE A 230 -1.86 -4.73 13.94
C ILE A 230 -2.15 -6.23 13.96
N ALA A 231 -1.30 -7.01 14.64
CA ALA A 231 -1.47 -8.45 14.75
C ALA A 231 -2.82 -8.82 15.40
N SER A 232 -3.15 -8.15 16.50
CA SER A 232 -4.38 -8.44 17.24
C SER A 232 -5.64 -7.99 16.48
N THR A 233 -5.65 -6.79 15.89
CA THR A 233 -6.78 -6.31 15.08
C THR A 233 -7.03 -7.20 13.87
N ARG A 234 -5.99 -7.65 13.19
CA ARG A 234 -6.13 -8.53 12.02
C ARG A 234 -6.55 -9.94 12.40
N THR A 235 -6.10 -10.44 13.54
CA THR A 235 -6.61 -11.71 14.08
C THR A 235 -8.11 -11.59 14.33
N TYR A 236 -8.58 -10.50 14.94
CA TYR A 236 -10.01 -10.27 15.17
C TYR A 236 -10.82 -10.25 13.87
N LEU A 237 -10.34 -9.59 12.83
CA LEU A 237 -11.03 -9.49 11.55
C LEU A 237 -10.95 -10.77 10.69
N SER A 238 -10.15 -11.74 11.08
CA SER A 238 -10.08 -13.05 10.41
C SER A 238 -11.27 -13.93 10.79
N PRO A 239 -11.55 -15.01 10.03
CA PRO A 239 -12.63 -15.95 10.37
C PRO A 239 -12.50 -16.62 11.75
N VAL A 240 -11.31 -16.58 12.35
CA VAL A 240 -11.04 -17.15 13.68
C VAL A 240 -10.95 -16.08 14.78
N GLY A 241 -11.33 -14.85 14.48
CA GLY A 241 -11.26 -13.72 15.42
C GLY A 241 -12.22 -13.85 16.60
N MET A 242 -11.78 -13.35 17.76
CA MET A 242 -12.56 -13.29 19.00
C MET A 242 -12.51 -11.87 19.56
N PRO A 243 -13.53 -11.41 20.31
CA PRO A 243 -13.55 -10.06 20.88
C PRO A 243 -12.31 -9.68 21.68
N GLU A 244 -11.73 -10.64 22.41
CA GLU A 244 -10.52 -10.45 23.20
C GLU A 244 -9.32 -10.01 22.36
N ASP A 245 -9.27 -10.43 21.09
CA ASP A 245 -8.18 -10.03 20.18
C ASP A 245 -8.19 -8.51 19.97
N LEU A 246 -9.38 -7.93 19.75
CA LEU A 246 -9.49 -6.49 19.55
C LEU A 246 -9.28 -5.71 20.86
N GLN A 247 -9.78 -6.23 21.99
CA GLN A 247 -9.53 -5.63 23.29
C GLN A 247 -8.04 -5.60 23.65
N VAL A 248 -7.28 -6.62 23.24
CA VAL A 248 -5.82 -6.62 23.37
C VAL A 248 -5.18 -5.60 22.44
N ALA A 249 -5.68 -5.46 21.20
CA ALA A 249 -5.19 -4.46 20.27
C ALA A 249 -5.31 -3.03 20.81
N GLU A 250 -6.43 -2.71 21.46
CA GLU A 250 -6.71 -1.38 22.04
C GLU A 250 -5.67 -0.93 23.05
N LYS A 251 -5.02 -1.87 23.72
CA LYS A 251 -3.95 -1.57 24.71
C LYS A 251 -2.67 -1.05 24.09
N TYR A 252 -2.51 -1.23 22.78
CA TYR A 252 -1.37 -0.71 22.02
C TYR A 252 -1.68 0.64 21.33
N TYR A 253 -2.92 1.14 21.37
CA TYR A 253 -3.26 2.36 20.65
C TYR A 253 -2.67 3.59 21.29
N VAL A 254 -2.39 4.56 20.45
CA VAL A 254 -1.86 5.87 20.81
C VAL A 254 -2.94 6.72 21.49
N CYS A 255 -2.51 7.76 22.18
CA CYS A 255 -3.35 8.68 22.93
C CYS A 255 -4.49 9.31 22.13
N ASP A 256 -5.59 9.63 22.79
CA ASP A 256 -6.78 10.25 22.19
C ASP A 256 -6.47 11.62 21.57
N TRP A 257 -5.51 12.38 22.13
CA TRP A 257 -5.10 13.68 21.58
C TRP A 257 -4.63 13.58 20.13
N TRP A 258 -3.93 12.50 19.78
CA TRP A 258 -3.44 12.30 18.43
C TRP A 258 -4.57 12.03 17.43
N MET A 259 -5.59 11.28 17.84
CA MET A 259 -6.78 11.06 17.03
C MET A 259 -7.55 12.36 16.78
N ASP A 260 -7.69 13.21 17.79
CA ASP A 260 -8.35 14.51 17.66
C ASP A 260 -7.57 15.45 16.74
N GLU A 261 -6.24 15.43 16.81
CA GLU A 261 -5.36 16.23 15.95
C GLU A 261 -5.49 15.78 14.47
N LEU A 262 -5.45 14.48 14.22
CA LEU A 262 -5.64 13.92 12.88
C LEU A 262 -7.03 14.25 12.33
N ALA A 263 -8.08 14.09 13.14
CA ALA A 263 -9.46 14.42 12.74
C ALA A 263 -9.63 15.91 12.43
N ALA A 264 -8.87 16.78 13.07
CA ALA A 264 -8.84 18.22 12.81
C ALA A 264 -7.95 18.61 11.62
N GLY A 265 -7.23 17.67 11.00
CA GLY A 265 -6.33 17.91 9.89
C GLY A 265 -5.10 18.71 10.25
N ARG A 266 -4.66 18.62 11.52
CA ARG A 266 -3.46 19.34 11.97
C ARG A 266 -2.19 18.56 11.68
N ASP A 267 -1.30 19.14 10.90
CA ASP A 267 -0.08 18.50 10.38
C ASP A 267 0.87 18.08 11.48
N GLU A 268 0.97 18.89 12.50
CA GLU A 268 1.89 18.65 13.60
C GLU A 268 1.58 17.37 14.35
N ALA A 269 0.35 16.87 14.28
CA ALA A 269 -0.01 15.59 14.88
C ALA A 269 0.91 14.47 14.46
N VAL A 270 1.35 14.48 13.22
CA VAL A 270 2.21 13.45 12.67
C VAL A 270 3.65 13.58 13.15
N TRP A 271 4.14 14.82 13.23
CA TRP A 271 5.49 15.11 13.72
C TRP A 271 5.61 14.97 15.23
N GLN A 272 4.49 15.06 15.92
CA GLN A 272 4.37 14.89 17.37
C GLN A 272 4.02 13.45 17.75
N TYR A 273 4.06 12.54 16.81
CA TYR A 273 3.86 11.14 17.10
C TYR A 273 4.91 10.67 18.14
N PRO A 274 4.49 9.91 19.19
CA PRO A 274 5.37 9.60 20.33
C PRO A 274 6.69 8.93 19.99
N LEU A 275 6.80 8.35 18.81
CA LEU A 275 8.02 7.71 18.35
C LEU A 275 9.04 8.66 17.75
N GLN A 276 8.69 9.89 17.53
CA GLN A 276 9.53 10.88 16.87
C GLN A 276 10.07 10.45 15.48
N ASP A 277 9.47 9.44 14.90
CA ASP A 277 9.87 8.81 13.64
C ASP A 277 8.66 8.61 12.72
N PRO A 278 8.08 9.69 12.16
CA PRO A 278 6.98 9.56 11.21
C PRO A 278 7.52 8.96 9.92
N HIS A 279 7.32 7.67 9.76
CA HIS A 279 7.65 6.98 8.51
C HIS A 279 6.55 6.00 8.13
N SER A 280 6.83 5.07 7.24
CA SER A 280 5.89 4.07 6.75
C SER A 280 5.12 3.32 7.86
N TYR A 281 5.70 3.17 9.04
CA TYR A 281 5.01 2.56 10.20
C TYR A 281 3.82 3.35 10.70
N LEU A 282 3.85 4.67 10.58
CA LEU A 282 2.69 5.49 10.90
C LEU A 282 1.49 5.12 10.04
N ILE A 283 1.69 4.97 8.72
CA ILE A 283 0.63 4.60 7.79
C ILE A 283 0.14 3.18 8.06
N THR A 284 1.02 2.27 8.47
CA THR A 284 0.61 0.91 8.84
C THR A 284 -0.29 0.90 10.09
N SER A 285 -0.04 1.82 11.03
CA SER A 285 -0.94 2.04 12.18
C SER A 285 -2.29 2.57 11.74
N PHE A 286 -2.34 3.44 10.73
CA PHE A 286 -3.59 3.94 10.16
C PHE A 286 -4.45 2.84 9.56
N GLU A 287 -3.84 1.84 8.92
CA GLU A 287 -4.59 0.66 8.48
C GLU A 287 -5.32 -0.01 9.66
N ALA A 288 -4.62 -0.23 10.78
CA ALA A 288 -5.20 -0.89 11.95
C ALA A 288 -6.28 -0.04 12.63
N TYR A 289 -6.13 1.27 12.67
CA TYR A 289 -7.16 2.17 13.22
C TYR A 289 -8.41 2.20 12.35
N LEU A 290 -8.26 2.18 11.03
CA LEU A 290 -9.41 2.06 10.14
C LEU A 290 -10.07 0.68 10.24
N ASP A 291 -9.29 -0.38 10.41
CA ASP A 291 -9.77 -1.73 10.70
C ASP A 291 -10.53 -1.77 12.05
N HIS A 292 -10.09 -1.01 13.05
CA HIS A 292 -10.82 -0.86 14.32
C HIS A 292 -12.20 -0.21 14.10
N TYR A 293 -12.28 0.84 13.30
CA TYR A 293 -13.57 1.40 12.91
C TYR A 293 -14.46 0.37 12.22
N LEU A 294 -13.91 -0.43 11.31
CA LEU A 294 -14.67 -1.49 10.63
C LEU A 294 -15.24 -2.50 11.62
N ALA A 295 -14.49 -2.82 12.67
CA ALA A 295 -14.88 -3.78 13.70
C ALA A 295 -15.93 -3.24 14.68
N THR A 296 -15.80 -1.98 15.09
CA THR A 296 -16.58 -1.42 16.20
C THR A 296 -17.62 -0.39 15.78
N GLY A 297 -17.42 0.28 14.64
CA GLY A 297 -18.21 1.43 14.20
C GLY A 297 -17.91 2.73 14.98
N ASP A 298 -16.82 2.77 15.77
CA ASP A 298 -16.41 3.98 16.48
C ASP A 298 -15.90 5.04 15.50
N LYS A 299 -16.69 6.08 15.29
CA LYS A 299 -16.41 7.15 14.34
C LYS A 299 -15.16 7.96 14.67
N THR A 300 -14.68 7.95 15.90
CA THR A 300 -13.45 8.63 16.29
C THR A 300 -12.30 8.15 15.43
N TYR A 301 -12.21 6.84 15.18
CA TYR A 301 -11.20 6.26 14.31
C TYR A 301 -11.41 6.63 12.83
N LEU A 302 -12.64 6.63 12.35
CA LEU A 302 -12.92 7.03 10.97
C LEU A 302 -12.55 8.49 10.71
N ASP A 303 -12.97 9.39 11.61
CA ASP A 303 -12.74 10.84 11.46
C ASP A 303 -11.22 11.15 11.50
N ALA A 304 -10.48 10.50 12.42
CA ALA A 304 -9.03 10.60 12.47
C ALA A 304 -8.36 10.08 11.18
N MET A 305 -8.83 8.94 10.65
CA MET A 305 -8.25 8.35 9.45
C MET A 305 -8.59 9.12 8.17
N LEU A 306 -9.74 9.78 8.11
CA LEU A 306 -10.06 10.70 7.00
C LEU A 306 -9.15 11.94 7.03
N GLY A 307 -8.88 12.49 8.21
CA GLY A 307 -7.92 13.58 8.37
C GLY A 307 -6.49 13.16 8.01
N ALA A 308 -6.05 11.99 8.47
CA ALA A 308 -4.75 11.42 8.13
C ALA A 308 -4.60 11.21 6.62
N TRP A 309 -5.63 10.70 5.94
CA TRP A 309 -5.63 10.54 4.49
C TRP A 309 -5.40 11.89 3.79
N GLN A 310 -6.11 12.91 4.20
CA GLN A 310 -6.01 14.24 3.58
C GLN A 310 -4.62 14.86 3.80
N LEU A 311 -4.05 14.70 5.01
CA LEU A 311 -2.71 15.18 5.33
C LEU A 311 -1.64 14.53 4.44
N ILE A 312 -1.69 13.22 4.30
CA ILE A 312 -0.73 12.48 3.48
C ILE A 312 -0.85 12.87 2.01
N HIS A 313 -2.07 12.87 1.48
CA HIS A 313 -2.34 13.20 0.09
C HIS A 313 -1.87 14.61 -0.27
N ASP A 314 -2.18 15.61 0.57
CA ASP A 314 -1.91 17.01 0.25
C ASP A 314 -0.45 17.42 0.47
N LYS A 315 0.26 16.74 1.37
CA LYS A 315 1.52 17.28 1.90
C LYS A 315 2.72 16.36 1.75
N TRP A 316 2.52 15.07 1.59
CA TRP A 316 3.62 14.09 1.62
C TRP A 316 3.71 13.22 0.40
N GLU A 317 2.73 13.28 -0.46
CA GLU A 317 2.73 12.50 -1.68
C GLU A 317 3.47 13.25 -2.79
N HIS A 318 4.50 12.62 -3.36
CA HIS A 318 5.11 13.11 -4.59
C HIS A 318 4.11 13.04 -5.76
N PRO A 319 4.19 13.96 -6.73
CA PRO A 319 3.58 13.73 -8.03
C PRO A 319 3.98 12.35 -8.54
N GLY A 320 3.00 11.55 -8.96
CA GLY A 320 3.22 10.16 -9.36
C GLY A 320 2.99 9.12 -8.27
N GLY A 321 2.74 9.48 -7.00
CA GLY A 321 2.19 8.57 -5.98
C GLY A 321 3.19 8.00 -4.96
N SER A 322 4.45 8.36 -5.02
CA SER A 322 5.39 7.99 -3.97
C SER A 322 5.14 8.78 -2.69
N ILE A 323 5.11 8.10 -1.56
CA ILE A 323 4.98 8.75 -0.26
C ILE A 323 6.37 9.14 0.24
N ALA A 324 6.59 10.44 0.38
CA ALA A 324 7.87 11.01 0.84
C ALA A 324 7.90 11.18 2.35
N ILE A 325 7.56 10.15 3.09
CA ILE A 325 7.79 10.16 4.53
C ILE A 325 9.25 9.75 4.76
N CYS A 326 10.01 10.65 5.39
CA CYS A 326 11.37 10.34 5.78
C CYS A 326 11.39 9.17 6.75
N GLU A 327 12.23 8.19 6.53
CA GLU A 327 12.45 7.11 7.48
C GLU A 327 13.26 7.68 8.67
N GLY A 328 12.57 8.19 9.66
CA GLY A 328 13.16 8.62 10.91
C GLY A 328 13.98 9.91 10.88
N LYS A 329 14.57 10.25 12.01
CA LYS A 329 15.47 11.40 12.26
C LYS A 329 16.84 11.31 11.55
N TRP A 330 16.91 10.57 10.45
CA TRP A 330 18.17 10.36 9.75
C TRP A 330 18.33 11.40 8.66
N SER A 331 19.08 12.47 8.92
CA SER A 331 19.66 13.27 7.86
C SER A 331 20.81 12.52 7.22
N ALA A 332 20.83 12.44 5.89
CA ALA A 332 22.02 12.04 5.16
C ALA A 332 22.73 13.29 4.67
N ASP A 333 24.02 13.42 4.95
CA ASP A 333 24.84 14.44 4.33
C ASP A 333 25.02 14.16 2.81
N GLU A 334 25.61 15.09 2.08
CA GLU A 334 25.89 14.97 0.65
C GLU A 334 26.76 13.75 0.27
N HIS A 335 27.39 13.11 1.27
CA HIS A 335 28.21 11.90 1.10
C HIS A 335 27.47 10.62 1.52
N GLY A 336 26.20 10.73 1.93
CA GLY A 336 25.40 9.59 2.36
C GLY A 336 25.74 9.09 3.77
N ASN A 337 26.47 9.89 4.58
CA ASN A 337 26.68 9.58 5.97
C ASN A 337 25.43 9.94 6.75
N ARG A 338 24.88 8.98 7.50
CA ARG A 338 23.71 9.19 8.33
C ARG A 338 24.12 9.78 9.66
N SER A 339 23.58 10.92 10.03
CA SER A 339 23.66 11.47 11.36
C SER A 339 22.28 11.52 12.01
N ARG A 340 22.19 11.07 13.25
CA ARG A 340 21.02 11.30 14.09
C ARG A 340 21.14 12.74 14.60
N GLY A 341 20.56 13.69 13.88
CA GLY A 341 20.56 15.10 14.27
C GLY A 341 19.73 15.31 15.54
N LYS A 342 20.24 16.11 16.46
CA LYS A 342 19.46 16.55 17.63
C LYS A 342 18.32 17.50 17.26
N ASP A 343 18.33 18.05 16.06
CA ASP A 343 17.45 19.14 15.61
C ASP A 343 16.54 18.76 14.43
N ASP A 344 16.44 17.48 14.08
CA ASP A 344 15.67 16.98 12.92
C ASP A 344 14.15 17.00 13.11
N HIS A 345 13.65 17.72 14.11
CA HIS A 345 12.25 18.15 14.16
C HIS A 345 11.90 19.22 13.11
N ALA A 346 12.89 19.62 12.32
CA ALA A 346 12.82 20.75 11.41
C ALA A 346 12.44 20.38 9.98
N HIS A 347 11.93 19.17 9.71
CA HIS A 347 11.31 18.96 8.43
C HIS A 347 9.94 19.65 8.45
N PRO A 348 9.81 20.78 7.73
CA PRO A 348 8.54 21.47 7.71
C PRO A 348 7.47 20.50 7.22
N PRO A 349 6.30 20.49 7.86
CA PRO A 349 5.21 19.56 7.52
C PRO A 349 4.61 19.77 6.12
N HIS A 350 5.24 20.46 5.24
CA HIS A 350 4.79 20.76 3.87
C HIS A 350 5.81 20.35 2.82
N SER A 351 6.81 19.57 3.20
CA SER A 351 7.96 19.40 2.33
C SER A 351 8.24 17.93 2.14
N TYR A 352 8.15 17.48 0.94
CA TYR A 352 8.74 16.23 0.56
C TYR A 352 10.08 16.46 -0.12
N TYR A 353 10.97 15.49 0.00
CA TYR A 353 12.32 15.54 -0.51
C TYR A 353 12.51 14.69 -1.73
N LEU A 354 13.28 15.22 -2.65
CA LEU A 354 13.86 14.47 -3.73
C LEU A 354 15.31 14.14 -3.37
N THR A 355 15.55 13.19 -2.48
CA THR A 355 16.93 12.86 -2.15
C THR A 355 17.52 11.87 -3.15
N SER A 356 18.74 12.12 -3.59
CA SER A 356 19.53 11.15 -4.37
C SER A 356 20.01 9.97 -3.52
N TYR A 357 19.78 9.98 -2.21
CA TYR A 357 20.40 9.06 -1.24
C TYR A 357 19.46 7.99 -0.68
N GLY A 358 18.22 7.91 -1.16
CA GLY A 358 17.50 6.68 -0.99
C GLY A 358 16.49 6.57 0.14
N HIS A 359 15.90 7.68 0.62
CA HIS A 359 14.77 7.62 1.54
C HIS A 359 13.43 7.98 0.91
N THR A 360 13.43 8.25 -0.39
CA THR A 360 12.25 8.55 -1.20
C THR A 360 11.79 7.31 -1.94
N GLY A 361 10.50 7.15 -2.15
CA GLY A 361 9.96 5.99 -2.86
C GLY A 361 10.09 4.68 -2.08
N GLU A 362 9.95 4.74 -0.77
CA GLU A 362 9.95 3.55 0.07
C GLU A 362 8.79 2.63 -0.28
N THR A 363 9.11 1.35 -0.54
CA THR A 363 8.12 0.34 -0.90
C THR A 363 7.08 0.13 0.20
N CYS A 364 7.49 0.05 1.47
CA CYS A 364 6.57 -0.14 2.59
C CYS A 364 5.53 0.98 2.68
N GLY A 365 5.95 2.24 2.64
CA GLY A 365 5.04 3.39 2.71
C GLY A 365 3.96 3.34 1.64
N SER A 366 4.37 3.04 0.40
CA SER A 366 3.42 2.94 -0.72
C SER A 366 2.50 1.72 -0.63
N VAL A 367 2.99 0.57 -0.12
CA VAL A 367 2.14 -0.60 0.12
C VAL A 367 1.08 -0.29 1.18
N PHE A 368 1.47 0.33 2.29
CA PHE A 368 0.53 0.71 3.34
C PHE A 368 -0.48 1.75 2.83
N TRP A 369 -0.04 2.71 2.03
CA TRP A 369 -0.91 3.69 1.40
C TRP A 369 -1.94 3.04 0.48
N ILE A 370 -1.54 2.10 -0.35
CA ILE A 370 -2.45 1.31 -1.21
C ILE A 370 -3.46 0.55 -0.36
N LYS A 371 -3.03 -0.16 0.68
CA LYS A 371 -3.91 -0.93 1.58
C LYS A 371 -4.86 -0.03 2.38
N PHE A 372 -4.42 1.17 2.75
CA PHE A 372 -5.24 2.18 3.42
C PHE A 372 -6.33 2.70 2.47
N ASN A 373 -5.97 3.07 1.24
CA ASN A 373 -6.92 3.49 0.21
C ASN A 373 -7.92 2.38 -0.17
N GLN A 374 -7.49 1.11 -0.21
CA GLN A 374 -8.38 -0.03 -0.45
C GLN A 374 -9.48 -0.12 0.62
N ARG A 375 -9.16 0.12 1.90
CA ARG A 375 -10.15 0.15 2.98
C ARG A 375 -11.15 1.26 2.81
N PHE A 376 -10.70 2.46 2.45
CA PHE A 376 -11.59 3.58 2.14
C PHE A 376 -12.47 3.30 0.94
N HIS A 377 -11.94 2.69 -0.11
CA HIS A 377 -12.74 2.31 -1.27
C HIS A 377 -13.85 1.31 -0.90
N ARG A 378 -13.58 0.37 0.01
CA ARG A 378 -14.60 -0.59 0.48
C ARG A 378 -15.74 0.11 1.25
N LEU A 379 -15.47 1.22 1.90
CA LEU A 379 -16.47 2.06 2.60
C LEU A 379 -17.15 3.06 1.66
N PHE A 380 -16.40 3.66 0.75
CA PHE A 380 -16.84 4.77 -0.08
C PHE A 380 -16.53 4.51 -1.58
N PRO A 381 -17.09 3.45 -2.19
CA PRO A 381 -16.66 2.99 -3.52
C PRO A 381 -16.93 4.00 -4.64
N ASN A 382 -17.86 4.94 -4.46
CA ASN A 382 -18.14 5.99 -5.43
C ASN A 382 -17.14 7.15 -5.39
N GLN A 383 -16.25 7.21 -4.40
CA GLN A 383 -15.18 8.19 -4.34
C GLN A 383 -13.95 7.66 -5.10
N GLU A 384 -13.85 8.06 -6.36
CA GLU A 384 -12.80 7.61 -7.29
C GLU A 384 -11.38 7.87 -6.78
N LYS A 385 -11.19 8.92 -5.98
CA LYS A 385 -9.89 9.36 -5.46
C LYS A 385 -9.10 8.24 -4.78
N TYR A 386 -9.75 7.33 -4.07
CA TYR A 386 -9.06 6.23 -3.39
C TYR A 386 -8.49 5.21 -4.38
N VAL A 387 -9.19 4.96 -5.48
CA VAL A 387 -8.69 4.07 -6.53
C VAL A 387 -7.63 4.77 -7.39
N ALA A 388 -7.73 6.09 -7.56
CA ALA A 388 -6.70 6.88 -8.22
C ALA A 388 -5.35 6.77 -7.48
N GLU A 389 -5.36 6.83 -6.13
CA GLU A 389 -4.15 6.64 -5.32
C GLU A 389 -3.58 5.21 -5.44
N ILE A 390 -4.45 4.20 -5.44
CA ILE A 390 -4.06 2.80 -5.65
C ILE A 390 -3.39 2.64 -7.01
N GLU A 391 -4.04 3.09 -8.09
CA GLU A 391 -3.54 2.98 -9.47
C GLU A 391 -2.16 3.63 -9.62
N LYS A 392 -2.05 4.87 -9.22
CA LYS A 392 -0.86 5.69 -9.31
C LYS A 392 0.31 5.06 -8.54
N SER A 393 0.08 4.60 -7.31
CA SER A 393 1.09 3.97 -6.47
C SER A 393 1.54 2.60 -7.00
N ILE A 394 0.63 1.80 -7.54
CA ILE A 394 0.97 0.51 -8.17
C ILE A 394 1.92 0.74 -9.34
N TYR A 395 1.53 1.56 -10.32
CA TYR A 395 2.36 1.76 -11.52
C TYR A 395 3.68 2.44 -11.19
N ASN A 396 3.67 3.50 -10.39
CA ASN A 396 4.83 4.38 -10.29
C ASN A 396 5.76 4.06 -9.12
N VAL A 397 5.35 3.21 -8.18
CA VAL A 397 6.23 2.81 -7.06
C VAL A 397 6.38 1.31 -7.00
N ILE A 398 5.30 0.54 -6.97
CA ILE A 398 5.40 -0.91 -6.74
C ILE A 398 6.06 -1.61 -7.93
N LEU A 399 5.57 -1.37 -9.15
CA LEU A 399 6.19 -1.92 -10.36
C LEU A 399 7.58 -1.32 -10.59
N ALA A 400 7.78 -0.04 -10.25
CA ALA A 400 9.10 0.60 -10.37
C ALA A 400 10.14 0.04 -9.39
N ASN A 401 9.72 -0.49 -8.25
CA ASN A 401 10.59 -1.11 -7.27
C ASN A 401 10.86 -2.60 -7.54
N GLN A 402 10.08 -3.25 -8.39
CA GLN A 402 10.38 -4.60 -8.86
C GLN A 402 11.49 -4.56 -9.91
N LYS A 403 12.51 -5.41 -9.74
CA LYS A 403 13.63 -5.57 -10.68
C LYS A 403 13.29 -6.63 -11.74
N ASP A 404 14.03 -6.61 -12.85
CA ASP A 404 13.87 -7.57 -13.93
C ASP A 404 14.12 -9.03 -13.52
N ASN A 405 14.81 -9.25 -12.41
CA ASN A 405 15.04 -10.57 -11.81
C ASN A 405 14.05 -10.92 -10.68
N GLY A 406 13.03 -10.11 -10.49
CA GLY A 406 12.00 -10.29 -9.45
C GLY A 406 12.33 -9.72 -8.08
N TYR A 407 13.59 -9.36 -7.80
CA TYR A 407 13.94 -8.73 -6.51
C TYR A 407 13.27 -7.37 -6.35
N ILE A 408 12.99 -7.00 -5.11
CA ILE A 408 12.27 -5.78 -4.77
C ILE A 408 13.23 -4.78 -4.13
N ARG A 409 13.20 -3.54 -4.61
CA ARG A 409 13.98 -2.45 -4.02
C ARG A 409 13.31 -1.96 -2.74
N TYR A 410 14.12 -1.63 -1.77
CA TYR A 410 13.62 -0.95 -0.56
C TYR A 410 13.12 0.46 -0.90
N HIS A 411 13.95 1.24 -1.59
CA HIS A 411 13.61 2.57 -2.10
C HIS A 411 13.88 2.62 -3.61
N ALA A 412 12.97 3.21 -4.37
CA ALA A 412 13.25 3.64 -5.71
C ALA A 412 13.65 5.11 -5.71
N ARG A 413 14.86 5.40 -6.13
CA ARG A 413 15.33 6.77 -6.27
C ARG A 413 14.53 7.52 -7.33
N MET A 414 14.38 8.82 -7.16
CA MET A 414 13.69 9.68 -8.13
C MET A 414 14.64 10.32 -9.14
N GLN A 415 15.94 10.16 -8.96
CA GLN A 415 16.97 10.63 -9.90
C GLN A 415 18.28 9.86 -9.74
N GLY A 416 19.13 9.93 -10.74
CA GLY A 416 20.42 9.25 -10.77
C GLY A 416 20.30 7.84 -11.33
N LYS A 417 20.72 6.85 -10.57
CA LYS A 417 20.53 5.41 -10.89
C LYS A 417 19.62 4.79 -9.87
N LYS A 418 18.72 3.91 -10.29
CA LYS A 418 17.77 3.24 -9.37
C LYS A 418 18.46 2.37 -8.32
N GLU A 419 19.56 1.72 -8.68
CA GLU A 419 20.24 0.81 -7.77
C GLU A 419 20.95 1.54 -6.63
N ASN A 420 20.75 1.04 -5.42
CA ASN A 420 21.56 1.41 -4.26
C ASN A 420 22.43 0.22 -3.86
N PRO A 421 23.72 0.20 -4.23
CA PRO A 421 24.60 -0.93 -4.00
C PRO A 421 24.95 -1.19 -2.52
N ARG A 422 24.53 -0.31 -1.60
CA ARG A 422 24.92 -0.36 -0.18
C ARG A 422 23.90 -1.03 0.71
N ARG A 423 22.77 -1.56 0.20
CA ARG A 423 21.71 -2.08 1.04
C ARG A 423 21.56 -3.59 0.93
N ALA A 424 21.40 -4.24 2.09
CA ALA A 424 21.05 -5.64 2.19
C ALA A 424 19.61 -5.87 1.69
N GLU A 425 19.38 -7.03 1.11
CA GLU A 425 18.09 -7.48 0.60
C GLU A 425 17.30 -8.23 1.70
N ASN A 426 16.02 -8.46 1.50
CA ASN A 426 15.11 -9.18 2.42
C ASN A 426 14.81 -8.47 3.75
N THR A 427 14.34 -7.24 3.66
CA THR A 427 13.84 -6.44 4.79
C THR A 427 12.30 -6.33 4.78
N CYS A 428 11.76 -5.37 5.54
CA CYS A 428 10.33 -5.07 5.56
C CYS A 428 9.78 -4.74 4.17
N CYS A 429 10.48 -3.93 3.40
CA CYS A 429 10.03 -3.46 2.09
C CYS A 429 9.91 -4.57 1.06
N GLU A 430 10.85 -5.49 1.05
CA GLU A 430 10.76 -6.67 0.18
C GLU A 430 9.58 -7.56 0.61
N GLY A 431 9.33 -7.72 1.91
CA GLY A 431 8.19 -8.46 2.42
C GLY A 431 6.84 -7.81 2.09
N GLN A 432 6.71 -6.49 2.25
CA GLN A 432 5.49 -5.77 1.86
C GLN A 432 5.32 -5.72 0.34
N GLY A 433 6.42 -5.55 -0.40
CA GLY A 433 6.40 -5.56 -1.86
C GLY A 433 5.92 -6.88 -2.43
N THR A 434 6.47 -8.03 -1.96
CA THR A 434 6.01 -9.35 -2.41
C THR A 434 4.55 -9.63 -2.05
N ARG A 435 4.10 -9.17 -0.87
CA ARG A 435 2.69 -9.22 -0.48
C ARG A 435 1.80 -8.47 -1.47
N LEU A 436 2.18 -7.24 -1.85
CA LEU A 436 1.38 -6.43 -2.76
C LEU A 436 1.43 -6.95 -4.19
N LEU A 437 2.62 -7.28 -4.70
CA LEU A 437 2.79 -7.87 -6.02
C LEU A 437 1.97 -9.15 -6.17
N GLY A 438 1.95 -9.99 -5.13
CA GLY A 438 1.10 -11.18 -5.08
C GLY A 438 -0.40 -10.88 -5.06
N SER A 439 -0.82 -9.68 -4.62
CA SER A 439 -2.24 -9.32 -4.51
C SER A 439 -2.74 -8.39 -5.63
N LEU A 440 -1.95 -8.10 -6.66
CA LEU A 440 -2.32 -7.17 -7.75
C LEU A 440 -3.72 -7.40 -8.36
N PRO A 441 -4.17 -8.65 -8.63
CA PRO A 441 -5.49 -8.88 -9.22
C PRO A 441 -6.66 -8.39 -8.36
N GLU A 442 -6.51 -8.31 -7.03
CA GLU A 442 -7.58 -7.87 -6.13
C GLU A 442 -7.98 -6.40 -6.29
N TYR A 443 -7.14 -5.58 -6.96
CA TYR A 443 -7.39 -4.15 -7.15
C TYR A 443 -8.17 -3.83 -8.43
N ILE A 444 -8.26 -4.78 -9.37
CA ILE A 444 -8.88 -4.57 -10.68
C ILE A 444 -10.39 -4.37 -10.54
N TYR A 445 -11.03 -5.08 -9.63
CA TYR A 445 -12.47 -5.09 -9.44
C TYR A 445 -12.89 -4.94 -7.98
N SER A 446 -14.15 -4.53 -7.78
CA SER A 446 -14.82 -4.64 -6.48
C SER A 446 -16.24 -5.13 -6.66
N ILE A 447 -16.65 -6.10 -5.84
CA ILE A 447 -17.95 -6.76 -5.94
C ILE A 447 -18.94 -6.06 -5.00
N ALA A 448 -20.03 -5.53 -5.57
CA ALA A 448 -21.16 -4.99 -4.83
C ALA A 448 -22.31 -6.00 -4.79
N SER A 449 -23.23 -5.83 -3.85
CA SER A 449 -24.43 -6.68 -3.75
C SER A 449 -25.33 -6.61 -4.99
N ASP A 450 -25.23 -5.54 -5.77
CA ASP A 450 -26.04 -5.24 -6.95
C ASP A 450 -25.23 -5.27 -8.26
N GLY A 451 -23.95 -5.64 -8.23
CA GLY A 451 -23.11 -5.71 -9.44
C GLY A 451 -21.62 -5.60 -9.19
N LEU A 452 -20.93 -4.92 -10.09
CA LEU A 452 -19.47 -4.86 -10.14
C LEU A 452 -18.96 -3.43 -10.35
N TYR A 453 -17.85 -3.08 -9.69
CA TYR A 453 -17.01 -1.94 -10.00
C TYR A 453 -15.80 -2.41 -10.80
N VAL A 454 -15.51 -1.75 -11.91
CA VAL A 454 -14.25 -1.90 -12.66
C VAL A 454 -13.35 -0.74 -12.29
N ASN A 455 -12.30 -1.01 -11.53
CA ASN A 455 -11.42 -0.03 -10.91
C ASN A 455 -10.18 0.28 -11.73
N LEU A 456 -9.49 -0.78 -12.20
CA LEU A 456 -8.29 -0.68 -13.03
C LEU A 456 -8.55 -1.34 -14.40
N TYR A 457 -7.86 -0.84 -15.42
CA TYR A 457 -8.05 -1.34 -16.79
C TYR A 457 -6.98 -2.35 -17.22
N GLU A 458 -6.51 -3.13 -16.26
CA GLU A 458 -5.58 -4.23 -16.53
C GLU A 458 -6.31 -5.39 -17.21
N PRO A 459 -5.88 -5.85 -18.38
CA PRO A 459 -6.52 -6.95 -19.12
C PRO A 459 -6.66 -8.21 -18.28
N SER A 460 -7.91 -8.67 -18.10
CA SER A 460 -8.22 -9.74 -17.15
C SER A 460 -9.63 -10.28 -17.35
N THR A 461 -9.91 -11.39 -16.69
CA THR A 461 -11.28 -11.93 -16.58
C THR A 461 -11.62 -12.09 -15.11
N ILE A 462 -12.80 -11.64 -14.70
CA ILE A 462 -13.38 -11.94 -13.39
C ILE A 462 -14.59 -12.84 -13.53
N SER A 463 -14.72 -13.80 -12.61
CA SER A 463 -15.91 -14.62 -12.42
C SER A 463 -16.46 -14.41 -11.02
N TRP A 464 -17.75 -14.06 -10.93
CA TRP A 464 -18.41 -13.85 -9.64
C TRP A 464 -19.88 -14.27 -9.71
N LYS A 465 -20.61 -14.14 -8.62
CA LYS A 465 -22.04 -14.43 -8.57
C LYS A 465 -22.87 -13.18 -8.35
N VAL A 466 -23.97 -13.08 -9.08
CA VAL A 466 -25.03 -12.11 -8.83
C VAL A 466 -26.30 -12.87 -8.49
N LYS A 467 -26.77 -12.79 -7.25
CA LYS A 467 -27.94 -13.57 -6.76
C LYS A 467 -27.82 -15.07 -7.12
N GLU A 468 -26.69 -15.66 -6.72
CA GLU A 468 -26.35 -17.07 -6.98
C GLU A 468 -26.14 -17.47 -8.46
N GLN A 469 -26.35 -16.56 -9.39
CA GLN A 469 -26.09 -16.81 -10.79
C GLN A 469 -24.63 -16.48 -11.15
N PRO A 470 -23.88 -17.42 -11.74
CA PRO A 470 -22.53 -17.15 -12.23
C PRO A 470 -22.54 -16.11 -13.36
N VAL A 471 -21.65 -15.15 -13.27
CA VAL A 471 -21.40 -14.10 -14.26
C VAL A 471 -19.90 -13.97 -14.44
N SER A 472 -19.45 -13.69 -15.65
CA SER A 472 -18.07 -13.32 -15.94
C SER A 472 -18.01 -12.00 -16.70
N LEU A 473 -16.87 -11.32 -16.56
CA LEU A 473 -16.54 -10.15 -17.35
C LEU A 473 -15.10 -10.30 -17.82
N THR A 474 -14.88 -10.24 -19.13
CA THR A 474 -13.55 -10.19 -19.74
C THR A 474 -13.25 -8.74 -20.13
N LEU A 475 -12.20 -8.19 -19.55
CA LEU A 475 -11.66 -6.89 -19.87
C LEU A 475 -10.57 -7.07 -20.93
N ASP A 476 -10.84 -6.55 -22.12
CA ASP A 476 -9.92 -6.56 -23.26
C ASP A 476 -9.17 -5.23 -23.35
N GLY A 477 -8.00 -5.27 -23.96
CA GLY A 477 -7.16 -4.12 -24.20
C GLY A 477 -5.70 -4.41 -23.90
N SER A 478 -4.91 -3.36 -23.87
CA SER A 478 -3.50 -3.39 -23.49
C SER A 478 -3.12 -2.11 -22.73
N PHE A 479 -4.02 -1.68 -21.83
CA PHE A 479 -3.70 -0.55 -20.96
C PHE A 479 -2.47 -0.88 -20.09
N PRO A 480 -1.52 0.07 -19.88
CA PRO A 480 -1.56 1.48 -20.25
C PRO A 480 -1.05 1.83 -21.66
N PHE A 481 -0.65 0.84 -22.47
CA PHE A 481 -0.09 1.06 -23.80
C PHE A 481 -1.13 1.47 -24.86
N SER A 482 -2.39 1.20 -24.60
CA SER A 482 -3.51 1.57 -25.47
C SER A 482 -4.65 2.19 -24.65
N PRO A 483 -5.26 3.28 -25.14
CA PRO A 483 -6.38 3.93 -24.45
C PRO A 483 -7.73 3.22 -24.64
N GLN A 484 -7.82 2.24 -25.53
CA GLN A 484 -9.06 1.52 -25.82
C GLN A 484 -9.35 0.50 -24.72
N VAL A 485 -10.59 0.52 -24.24
CA VAL A 485 -11.10 -0.42 -23.24
C VAL A 485 -12.34 -1.10 -23.81
N GLY A 486 -12.32 -2.42 -23.83
CA GLY A 486 -13.45 -3.27 -24.16
C GLY A 486 -13.75 -4.24 -23.03
N MET A 487 -15.03 -4.47 -22.75
CA MET A 487 -15.48 -5.42 -21.74
C MET A 487 -16.59 -6.27 -22.30
N THR A 488 -16.47 -7.60 -22.19
CA THR A 488 -17.48 -8.55 -22.65
C THR A 488 -18.03 -9.33 -21.46
N LEU A 489 -19.35 -9.40 -21.34
CA LEU A 489 -20.03 -10.12 -20.28
C LEU A 489 -20.36 -11.56 -20.72
N GLY A 490 -20.18 -12.52 -19.80
CA GLY A 490 -20.55 -13.92 -19.98
C GLY A 490 -21.53 -14.35 -18.91
N MET A 491 -22.65 -15.01 -19.30
CA MET A 491 -23.66 -15.50 -18.38
C MET A 491 -24.61 -16.49 -19.05
N GLN A 492 -25.11 -17.44 -18.27
CA GLN A 492 -26.06 -18.44 -18.81
C GLN A 492 -27.46 -17.82 -19.04
N PHE A 493 -27.92 -16.96 -18.15
CA PHE A 493 -29.23 -16.30 -18.21
C PHE A 493 -29.07 -14.79 -18.01
N PRO A 494 -29.94 -13.97 -18.67
CA PRO A 494 -29.85 -12.51 -18.52
C PRO A 494 -30.06 -12.04 -17.07
N VAL A 495 -29.13 -11.23 -16.56
CA VAL A 495 -29.09 -10.75 -15.19
C VAL A 495 -29.29 -9.23 -15.13
N LYS A 496 -30.15 -8.75 -14.23
CA LYS A 496 -30.23 -7.32 -13.91
C LYS A 496 -29.17 -6.99 -12.88
N MET A 497 -28.21 -6.16 -13.24
CA MET A 497 -27.15 -5.68 -12.37
C MET A 497 -26.60 -4.32 -12.79
N ASN A 498 -25.85 -3.71 -11.90
CA ASN A 498 -25.14 -2.46 -12.15
C ASN A 498 -23.66 -2.77 -12.45
N LEU A 499 -23.18 -2.30 -13.60
CA LEU A 499 -21.76 -2.26 -13.91
C LEU A 499 -21.30 -0.80 -13.75
N ARG A 500 -20.37 -0.57 -12.81
CA ARG A 500 -19.80 0.75 -12.54
C ARG A 500 -18.40 0.82 -13.09
N VAL A 501 -18.23 1.68 -14.08
CA VAL A 501 -16.99 1.85 -14.82
C VAL A 501 -16.30 3.10 -14.34
N ARG A 502 -15.08 2.99 -13.86
CA ARG A 502 -14.30 4.13 -13.40
C ARG A 502 -13.93 5.03 -14.55
N ILE A 503 -14.13 6.33 -14.38
CA ILE A 503 -13.58 7.35 -15.24
C ILE A 503 -12.48 8.07 -14.46
N PRO A 504 -11.21 7.73 -14.73
CA PRO A 504 -10.11 8.23 -13.93
C PRO A 504 -10.04 9.76 -13.89
N SER A 505 -9.57 10.31 -12.77
CA SER A 505 -9.39 11.75 -12.59
C SER A 505 -8.41 12.36 -13.59
N TRP A 506 -7.44 11.59 -14.07
CA TRP A 506 -6.48 12.00 -15.08
C TRP A 506 -7.04 12.03 -16.52
N ALA A 507 -8.24 11.51 -16.77
CA ALA A 507 -8.84 11.55 -18.11
C ALA A 507 -9.05 13.01 -18.55
N ALA A 508 -8.52 13.38 -19.71
CA ALA A 508 -8.48 14.77 -20.17
C ALA A 508 -9.86 15.39 -20.47
N GLN A 509 -10.89 14.55 -20.63
CA GLN A 509 -12.26 14.98 -20.91
C GLN A 509 -13.26 13.89 -20.52
N LYS A 510 -14.55 14.20 -20.67
CA LYS A 510 -15.63 13.23 -20.50
C LYS A 510 -15.48 12.05 -21.47
N VAL A 511 -15.82 10.85 -20.98
CA VAL A 511 -15.72 9.59 -21.72
C VAL A 511 -17.10 9.16 -22.18
N GLU A 512 -17.25 8.95 -23.46
CA GLU A 512 -18.45 8.36 -24.04
C GLU A 512 -18.37 6.83 -23.97
N ILE A 513 -19.37 6.20 -23.40
CA ILE A 513 -19.44 4.75 -23.19
C ILE A 513 -20.53 4.20 -24.10
N SER A 514 -20.20 3.20 -24.91
CA SER A 514 -21.13 2.46 -25.75
C SER A 514 -21.41 1.07 -25.19
N VAL A 515 -22.61 0.58 -25.42
CA VAL A 515 -23.01 -0.79 -25.16
C VAL A 515 -23.53 -1.38 -26.48
N ASN A 516 -22.91 -2.46 -26.92
CA ASN A 516 -23.20 -3.10 -28.21
C ASN A 516 -23.15 -2.11 -29.40
N GLY A 517 -22.12 -1.26 -29.40
CA GLY A 517 -21.88 -0.24 -30.44
C GLY A 517 -22.82 0.98 -30.40
N LYS A 518 -23.71 1.08 -29.41
CA LYS A 518 -24.61 2.22 -29.25
C LYS A 518 -24.22 3.02 -28.01
N LYS A 519 -24.18 4.35 -28.16
CA LYS A 519 -23.96 5.24 -27.01
C LYS A 519 -24.97 4.97 -25.91
N TYR A 520 -24.47 4.72 -24.71
CA TYR A 520 -25.28 4.38 -23.54
C TYR A 520 -25.15 5.41 -22.42
N ALA A 521 -23.93 5.84 -22.11
CA ALA A 521 -23.64 6.76 -21.01
C ALA A 521 -22.50 7.72 -21.36
N THR A 522 -22.33 8.75 -20.53
CA THR A 522 -21.15 9.63 -20.55
C THR A 522 -20.63 9.76 -19.13
N GLY A 523 -19.38 9.36 -18.91
CA GLY A 523 -18.72 9.46 -17.62
C GLY A 523 -17.90 10.74 -17.48
N LYS A 524 -17.82 11.28 -16.26
CA LYS A 524 -16.99 12.45 -15.92
C LYS A 524 -15.66 11.98 -15.33
N PRO A 525 -14.53 12.63 -15.61
CA PRO A 525 -13.29 12.39 -14.91
C PRO A 525 -13.46 12.46 -13.38
N GLY A 526 -12.77 11.58 -12.65
CA GLY A 526 -12.85 11.49 -11.19
C GLY A 526 -14.17 10.89 -10.67
N SER A 527 -14.83 10.02 -11.44
CA SER A 527 -16.11 9.41 -11.04
C SER A 527 -16.26 7.98 -11.56
N TYR A 528 -17.37 7.34 -11.18
CA TYR A 528 -17.84 6.11 -11.79
C TYR A 528 -19.06 6.37 -12.66
N ALA A 529 -19.06 5.84 -13.89
CA ALA A 529 -20.23 5.79 -14.73
C ALA A 529 -21.02 4.52 -14.41
N GLU A 530 -22.29 4.68 -14.01
CA GLU A 530 -23.16 3.54 -13.70
C GLU A 530 -23.95 3.10 -14.92
N LEU A 531 -23.81 1.83 -15.29
CA LEU A 531 -24.52 1.17 -16.39
C LEU A 531 -25.51 0.17 -15.79
N SER A 532 -26.76 0.64 -15.57
CA SER A 532 -27.82 -0.17 -14.95
C SER A 532 -28.74 -0.74 -16.01
N ARG A 533 -28.72 -2.05 -16.22
CA ARG A 533 -29.59 -2.72 -17.18
C ARG A 533 -29.74 -4.23 -16.91
N LYS A 534 -30.58 -4.89 -17.67
CA LYS A 534 -30.60 -6.36 -17.77
C LYS A 534 -29.58 -6.75 -18.85
N TRP A 535 -28.47 -7.37 -18.40
CA TRP A 535 -27.37 -7.82 -19.24
C TRP A 535 -27.65 -9.22 -19.77
N ALA A 536 -27.15 -9.50 -20.98
CA ALA A 536 -27.20 -10.79 -21.62
C ALA A 536 -25.79 -11.27 -21.98
N ASP A 537 -25.67 -12.56 -22.26
CA ASP A 537 -24.44 -13.17 -22.72
C ASP A 537 -23.91 -12.49 -23.97
N GLY A 538 -22.62 -12.19 -24.02
CA GLY A 538 -21.97 -11.49 -25.12
C GLY A 538 -22.23 -9.97 -25.17
N ASP A 539 -22.99 -9.38 -24.23
CA ASP A 539 -23.10 -7.91 -24.18
C ASP A 539 -21.71 -7.28 -24.00
N ARG A 540 -21.43 -6.25 -24.81
CA ARG A 540 -20.13 -5.60 -24.87
C ARG A 540 -20.21 -4.12 -24.53
N VAL A 541 -19.27 -3.67 -23.68
CA VAL A 541 -19.07 -2.26 -23.34
C VAL A 541 -17.75 -1.80 -23.92
N ASP A 542 -17.74 -0.67 -24.64
CA ASP A 542 -16.55 -0.11 -25.26
C ASP A 542 -16.46 1.39 -24.98
N PHE A 543 -15.23 1.87 -24.75
CA PHE A 543 -14.90 3.29 -24.65
C PHE A 543 -13.40 3.53 -24.86
N THR A 544 -13.03 4.78 -25.07
CA THR A 544 -11.64 5.21 -25.17
C THR A 544 -11.34 6.21 -24.06
N LEU A 545 -10.26 5.96 -23.32
CA LEU A 545 -9.77 6.88 -22.30
C LEU A 545 -8.97 8.02 -22.95
N PRO A 546 -9.33 9.27 -22.73
CA PRO A 546 -8.64 10.41 -23.36
C PRO A 546 -7.32 10.69 -22.64
N LEU A 547 -6.27 9.96 -23.01
CA LEU A 547 -4.90 10.12 -22.50
C LEU A 547 -4.25 11.37 -23.12
N LYS A 548 -3.59 12.16 -22.28
CA LYS A 548 -2.72 13.27 -22.69
C LYS A 548 -1.52 13.36 -21.75
N PRO A 549 -0.37 13.82 -22.21
CA PRO A 549 0.69 14.26 -21.33
C PRO A 549 0.17 15.34 -20.37
N ARG A 550 0.61 15.30 -19.15
CA ARG A 550 0.32 16.28 -18.10
C ARG A 550 1.64 16.62 -17.41
N VAL A 551 1.87 17.89 -17.20
CA VAL A 551 3.06 18.40 -16.54
C VAL A 551 2.65 19.04 -15.23
N THR A 552 3.12 18.47 -14.11
CA THR A 552 2.80 18.94 -12.77
C THR A 552 4.04 19.52 -12.11
N ARG A 553 3.95 20.77 -11.64
CA ARG A 553 5.06 21.41 -10.92
C ARG A 553 5.34 20.68 -9.62
N TYR A 554 6.62 20.40 -9.39
CA TYR A 554 7.11 19.87 -8.13
C TYR A 554 7.17 20.99 -7.08
N THR A 555 6.58 20.77 -5.92
CA THR A 555 6.49 21.77 -4.83
C THR A 555 7.25 21.35 -3.57
N GLY A 556 8.15 20.37 -3.68
CA GLY A 556 9.01 19.94 -2.58
C GLY A 556 10.15 20.92 -2.28
N VAL A 557 10.98 20.58 -1.29
CA VAL A 557 12.04 21.47 -0.77
C VAL A 557 13.32 21.50 -1.60
N ASP A 558 13.53 20.54 -2.49
CA ASP A 558 14.74 20.46 -3.32
C ASP A 558 14.67 21.45 -4.49
N THR A 559 14.87 22.72 -4.20
CA THR A 559 14.87 23.79 -5.19
C THR A 559 16.27 24.07 -5.73
N VAL A 560 16.35 24.45 -7.00
CA VAL A 560 17.58 24.87 -7.66
C VAL A 560 17.36 26.25 -8.26
N ALA A 561 18.23 27.22 -7.93
CA ALA A 561 18.09 28.59 -8.41
C ALA A 561 18.12 28.69 -9.93
N GLY A 562 17.15 29.38 -10.53
CA GLY A 562 17.04 29.53 -11.99
C GLY A 562 16.38 28.35 -12.70
N TYR A 563 15.88 27.39 -11.96
CA TYR A 563 15.17 26.22 -12.51
C TYR A 563 13.89 25.93 -11.70
N GLU A 564 12.93 25.35 -12.40
CA GLU A 564 11.79 24.69 -11.80
C GLU A 564 11.85 23.17 -12.07
N ARG A 565 11.22 22.37 -11.20
CA ARG A 565 11.09 20.93 -11.39
C ARG A 565 9.68 20.58 -11.78
N TYR A 566 9.54 19.61 -12.68
CA TYR A 566 8.25 19.12 -13.13
C TYR A 566 8.19 17.60 -13.17
N ALA A 567 7.06 17.04 -12.73
CA ALA A 567 6.67 15.69 -13.06
C ALA A 567 6.01 15.66 -14.43
N VAL A 568 6.31 14.67 -15.24
CA VAL A 568 5.62 14.39 -16.50
C VAL A 568 4.83 13.11 -16.35
N GLU A 569 3.54 13.16 -16.62
CA GLU A 569 2.63 12.03 -16.47
C GLU A 569 1.84 11.80 -17.76
N TYR A 570 1.53 10.53 -18.06
CA TYR A 570 0.64 10.14 -19.15
C TYR A 570 -0.42 9.17 -18.61
N GLY A 571 -1.64 9.66 -18.47
CA GLY A 571 -2.65 8.96 -17.66
C GLY A 571 -2.19 8.79 -16.21
N PRO A 572 -2.15 7.56 -15.67
CA PRO A 572 -1.63 7.29 -14.33
C PRO A 572 -0.11 7.13 -14.28
N ILE A 573 0.55 7.12 -15.43
CA ILE A 573 1.95 6.72 -15.57
C ILE A 573 2.86 7.91 -15.38
N LEU A 574 3.76 7.82 -14.41
CA LEU A 574 4.86 8.74 -14.22
C LEU A 574 5.97 8.43 -15.21
N LEU A 575 6.40 9.45 -15.93
CA LEU A 575 7.49 9.36 -16.88
C LEU A 575 8.77 9.93 -16.27
N ALA A 576 9.89 9.32 -16.60
CA ALA A 576 11.20 9.83 -16.20
C ALA A 576 12.02 10.18 -17.44
N SER A 577 12.76 11.28 -17.38
CA SER A 577 13.70 11.66 -18.42
C SER A 577 14.93 10.75 -18.37
N VAL A 578 15.42 10.33 -19.55
CA VAL A 578 16.64 9.57 -19.78
C VAL A 578 17.44 10.23 -20.91
N GLY A 579 18.73 9.89 -21.07
CA GLY A 579 19.57 10.37 -22.17
C GLY A 579 20.79 11.20 -21.74
N GLY A 580 20.84 11.68 -20.52
CA GLY A 580 22.00 12.38 -19.97
C GLY A 580 22.91 11.48 -19.14
N ASP A 581 24.14 11.91 -18.92
CA ASP A 581 25.16 11.20 -18.10
C ASP A 581 25.07 11.54 -16.61
N LYS A 582 24.42 12.64 -16.27
CA LYS A 582 24.30 13.17 -14.90
C LYS A 582 22.85 13.51 -14.59
N ALA A 583 22.46 13.31 -13.33
CA ALA A 583 21.18 13.73 -12.81
C ALA A 583 21.38 14.82 -11.73
N PRO A 584 20.42 15.74 -11.56
CA PRO A 584 19.20 15.89 -12.35
C PRO A 584 19.46 16.30 -13.80
N HIS A 585 18.61 15.86 -14.72
CA HIS A 585 18.65 16.33 -16.10
C HIS A 585 18.19 17.78 -16.17
N GLU A 586 18.88 18.59 -16.98
CA GLU A 586 18.53 19.96 -17.28
C GLU A 586 17.91 20.02 -18.67
N ILE A 587 16.67 20.49 -18.76
CA ILE A 587 15.90 20.54 -20.00
C ILE A 587 15.61 22.00 -20.35
N GLU A 588 15.92 22.39 -21.57
CA GLU A 588 15.52 23.69 -22.12
C GLU A 588 14.21 23.53 -22.89
N ALA A 589 13.12 23.97 -22.28
CA ALA A 589 11.81 23.90 -22.89
C ALA A 589 11.02 25.16 -22.64
N SER A 590 10.46 25.74 -23.71
CA SER A 590 9.60 26.94 -23.59
C SER A 590 8.19 26.61 -23.09
N ASN A 591 7.72 25.43 -23.33
CA ASN A 591 6.49 24.85 -22.77
C ASN A 591 6.60 23.34 -22.87
N LEU A 592 7.09 22.72 -21.80
CA LEU A 592 7.36 21.28 -21.77
C LEU A 592 6.13 20.44 -22.21
N GLU A 593 4.94 20.78 -21.71
CA GLU A 593 3.73 20.01 -22.03
C GLU A 593 3.39 20.02 -23.52
N LYS A 594 3.59 21.15 -24.21
CA LYS A 594 3.32 21.28 -25.64
C LYS A 594 4.43 20.72 -26.53
N GLN A 595 5.64 20.62 -25.99
CA GLN A 595 6.82 20.12 -26.71
C GLN A 595 6.99 18.61 -26.58
N LEU A 596 6.19 17.93 -25.74
CA LEU A 596 6.18 16.49 -25.64
C LEU A 596 5.51 15.86 -26.87
N VAL A 597 6.25 15.05 -27.59
CA VAL A 597 5.80 14.33 -28.78
C VAL A 597 5.82 12.83 -28.46
N HIS A 598 4.63 12.21 -28.51
CA HIS A 598 4.50 10.76 -28.33
C HIS A 598 5.05 10.03 -29.54
N ASP A 599 5.89 9.04 -29.30
CA ASP A 599 6.35 8.12 -30.33
C ASP A 599 5.27 7.05 -30.58
N ASP A 600 4.75 7.01 -31.81
CA ASP A 600 3.70 6.06 -32.23
C ASP A 600 4.19 4.60 -32.35
N SER A 601 5.41 4.28 -31.89
CA SER A 601 6.01 2.92 -31.93
C SER A 601 5.28 1.86 -31.08
N GLY A 602 4.21 2.23 -30.37
CA GLY A 602 3.50 1.36 -29.44
C GLY A 602 4.13 1.25 -28.05
N HIS A 603 5.20 2.00 -27.81
CA HIS A 603 5.84 2.19 -26.52
C HIS A 603 5.46 3.56 -25.96
N LEU A 604 5.40 3.68 -24.62
CA LEU A 604 5.13 4.97 -23.96
C LEU A 604 6.40 5.84 -23.94
N HIS A 605 6.92 6.18 -25.12
CA HIS A 605 8.10 7.04 -25.29
C HIS A 605 7.69 8.41 -25.78
N PHE A 606 8.31 9.43 -25.20
CA PHE A 606 8.06 10.82 -25.57
C PHE A 606 9.38 11.54 -25.81
N SER A 607 9.54 12.11 -26.99
CA SER A 607 10.61 13.06 -27.29
C SER A 607 10.19 14.48 -26.91
N ILE A 608 11.15 15.39 -26.85
CA ILE A 608 10.92 16.81 -26.59
C ILE A 608 11.29 17.58 -27.86
N GLU A 609 10.34 18.34 -28.41
CA GLU A 609 10.64 19.17 -29.57
C GLU A 609 11.74 20.18 -29.22
N GLY A 610 12.86 20.12 -29.98
CA GLY A 610 14.02 20.97 -29.75
C GLY A 610 15.10 20.37 -28.82
N ASP A 611 14.84 19.26 -28.16
CA ASP A 611 15.84 18.51 -27.37
C ASP A 611 16.18 17.18 -28.07
N THR A 612 17.43 16.99 -28.42
CA THR A 612 17.92 15.75 -29.07
C THR A 612 18.58 14.79 -28.10
N LEU A 613 18.74 15.19 -26.84
CA LEU A 613 19.43 14.41 -25.81
C LEU A 613 18.47 13.62 -24.93
N HIS A 614 17.37 14.24 -24.51
CA HIS A 614 16.47 13.66 -23.53
C HIS A 614 15.20 13.12 -24.16
N THR A 615 14.76 11.98 -23.63
CA THR A 615 13.44 11.41 -23.89
C THR A 615 12.78 11.04 -22.57
N PHE A 616 11.45 10.94 -22.56
CA PHE A 616 10.70 10.48 -21.40
C PHE A 616 10.19 9.05 -21.64
N VAL A 617 10.36 8.21 -20.63
CA VAL A 617 9.90 6.81 -20.62
C VAL A 617 9.19 6.49 -19.30
N PRO A 618 8.34 5.45 -19.25
CA PRO A 618 7.72 5.04 -17.99
C PRO A 618 8.77 4.75 -16.92
N TYR A 619 8.57 5.33 -15.73
CA TYR A 619 9.53 5.22 -14.64
C TYR A 619 9.79 3.75 -14.22
N TRP A 620 8.80 2.88 -14.28
CA TRP A 620 9.01 1.45 -13.95
C TRP A 620 9.94 0.73 -14.94
N LEU A 621 10.04 1.17 -16.20
CA LEU A 621 10.94 0.58 -17.22
C LEU A 621 12.40 0.99 -17.06
N ILE A 622 12.71 1.92 -16.18
CA ILE A 622 14.08 2.34 -15.92
C ILE A 622 14.82 1.23 -15.15
N SER A 623 15.95 0.78 -15.67
CA SER A 623 16.86 -0.18 -15.01
C SER A 623 18.20 0.44 -14.66
N ASN A 624 19.10 0.57 -15.62
CA ASN A 624 20.49 1.03 -15.41
C ASN A 624 20.78 2.46 -15.92
N GLN A 625 19.83 3.08 -16.59
CA GLN A 625 19.98 4.43 -17.14
C GLN A 625 20.15 5.45 -16.01
N VAL A 626 20.86 6.53 -16.30
CA VAL A 626 20.75 7.76 -15.52
C VAL A 626 19.43 8.43 -15.89
N PHE A 627 18.68 8.86 -14.88
CA PHE A 627 17.33 9.36 -15.08
C PHE A 627 16.98 10.49 -14.09
N SER A 628 15.94 11.22 -14.41
CA SER A 628 15.29 12.15 -13.51
C SER A 628 13.77 12.05 -13.64
N VAL A 629 13.09 11.74 -12.53
CA VAL A 629 11.61 11.80 -12.45
C VAL A 629 11.16 13.26 -12.46
N PHE A 630 11.93 14.13 -11.80
CA PHE A 630 11.67 15.55 -11.72
C PHE A 630 12.85 16.35 -12.30
N PRO A 631 12.98 16.38 -13.65
CA PRO A 631 14.05 17.13 -14.29
C PRO A 631 13.94 18.62 -13.97
N LEU A 632 15.08 19.30 -14.09
CA LEU A 632 15.18 20.74 -13.99
C LEU A 632 14.81 21.36 -15.33
N VAL A 633 13.84 22.24 -15.32
CA VAL A 633 13.47 23.05 -16.49
C VAL A 633 13.88 24.47 -16.24
N ARG A 634 14.61 25.08 -17.18
CA ARG A 634 15.14 26.42 -16.98
C ARG A 634 14.02 27.43 -16.82
N ASP A 635 14.13 28.28 -15.78
CA ASP A 635 13.19 29.37 -15.51
C ASP A 635 13.30 30.44 -16.62
N GLY A 636 12.20 30.83 -17.18
CA GLY A 636 12.17 31.78 -18.32
C GLY A 636 11.17 31.41 -19.38
N VAL A 637 10.51 30.37 -19.16
CA VAL A 637 9.42 29.88 -19.99
C VAL A 637 8.11 30.40 -19.45
N LYS A 638 7.61 31.43 -20.08
CA LYS A 638 6.26 31.97 -19.86
C LYS A 638 5.26 31.27 -20.76
#